data_0693203994f4e79d5c8b2b7a84dc9a65
#
_entry.id   0693203994f4e79d5c8b2b7a84dc9a65
#
_cell.length_a   1.000
_cell.length_b   1.000
_cell.length_c   1.000
_cell.angle_alpha   90.00
_cell.angle_beta   90.00
_cell.angle_gamma   90.00
#
_symmetry.space_group_name_H-M   'P 1'
#
loop_
_entity.id
_entity.type
_entity.pdbx_description
1 polymer ?
#
loop_
_entity_poly.entity_id
_entity_poly.type
_entity_poly.pdbx_seq_one_letter_code
_entity_poly.pdbx_strand_id
1 'polypeptide(L)'
;MKKVLFILILALCGVALFAQDDSDEDRFGFDYTLSPKEVTIADIKITGASSYEDYVLIGFSGLNKGQKIRIPGADLTNVVKRFWKQGFFSEVKILADKVENDSIWLTIALKQLPRVSTINFYGLKKGDIEDLEKTIEIQKGKQLNADAIDRTKIAIRKFLSEKGFHNAEIFVYQKNDPAVEGNVVVDISVDKREKVKVNDIVVVGNEAMTVAKIDRAMKKTNRAGKIANIFRAKKFVEKEYENDKKVLVEKYNEIGYRDAVIVSDTVVKRDDGKVDVYLEVEEGKKYYFGDIKWLGNTLYPSEYLNRLLNVEKGEVYNLKDLNKRLFEDEDAVSALYKDNGYLFMNIDPVEVGIEGDSINFEMRIYEGQQATINKVVINGNTRVYEHVVRREMRTKPGALYSQSDLVRTLRELAQLQQFDEEKIFTGVDLQPNPEDGTVDIAYNLETKSSDQVEFSAGWGQSGIVLSVGLKFSNFAIQNLFKPKTYRIVPQGEGQTLSLKAQANGMYYQNYSISFFDPWLGGKRPNSFSVSFFYSVQTGLSSRYYDNYNYMYNYYNNYYNNYYGNDYYYGTNNYGTEYDKNVFMRTVGASVGYGTRLKWPDDYFTFYGNISYQRYHLKNWFKSYYGFETGVTNDLSLGLTLSRNSIDNPIYTRRGSSLSLSVAATFPYSLLMKDVDYASMDLAERSKWIEYHKWKFNAKFFVPLTSDNKLVLMARADYGFLGYYNKDKRSPFGKFYVGGDGMSGYVTAGTETIGLRGYEAGALTPYSGEGYYGYNGNLYTKLCVELRYPLLLNQQTNIWALAFVEAGNAWSEFKNFNPFDLKRSAGVGVRVYLPMFGLLGIDWAYGFDLDQTGRRGGSQFHFILGQEF
;
A
#
# COMPACT_ATOMS: atom_id res chain seq x y z
N MET A 1 37.05 46.05 -35.54
CA MET A 1 38.19 45.65 -36.41
C MET A 1 38.74 44.24 -36.08
N LYS A 2 38.68 43.69 -34.89
CA LYS A 2 39.22 42.32 -34.60
C LYS A 2 38.29 41.15 -35.06
N LYS A 3 37.03 41.36 -35.33
CA LYS A 3 36.10 40.30 -35.82
C LYS A 3 36.08 40.16 -37.36
N VAL A 4 36.53 41.17 -38.10
CA VAL A 4 36.62 41.14 -39.56
C VAL A 4 37.93 40.47 -40.02
N LEU A 5 38.98 40.57 -39.21
CA LEU A 5 40.25 39.89 -39.49
C LEU A 5 40.19 38.36 -39.28
N PHE A 6 39.32 37.90 -38.40
CA PHE A 6 39.15 36.46 -38.15
C PHE A 6 38.32 35.75 -39.26
N ILE A 7 37.40 36.49 -39.88
CA ILE A 7 36.59 35.98 -41.02
C ILE A 7 37.42 35.93 -42.30
N LEU A 8 38.37 36.85 -42.47
CA LEU A 8 39.27 36.85 -43.65
C LEU A 8 40.35 35.76 -43.56
N ILE A 9 40.80 35.35 -42.36
CA ILE A 9 41.73 34.25 -42.16
C ILE A 9 41.02 32.89 -42.35
N LEU A 10 39.75 32.77 -41.97
CA LEU A 10 38.95 31.56 -42.24
C LEU A 10 38.55 31.41 -43.73
N ALA A 11 38.41 32.52 -44.47
CA ALA A 11 38.15 32.48 -45.90
C ALA A 11 39.41 32.16 -46.74
N LEU A 12 40.64 32.49 -46.26
CA LEU A 12 41.88 32.10 -46.91
C LEU A 12 42.37 30.66 -46.58
N CYS A 13 41.94 30.07 -45.42
CA CYS A 13 42.19 28.67 -45.15
C CYS A 13 41.18 27.72 -45.83
N GLY A 14 40.04 28.22 -46.30
CA GLY A 14 39.03 27.42 -47.02
C GLY A 14 39.30 27.16 -48.50
N VAL A 15 40.32 27.79 -49.08
CA VAL A 15 40.65 27.61 -50.49
C VAL A 15 41.88 26.74 -50.75
N ALA A 16 42.59 26.31 -49.68
CA ALA A 16 43.78 25.47 -49.78
C ALA A 16 43.54 23.97 -49.46
N LEU A 17 42.29 23.49 -49.40
CA LEU A 17 41.95 22.08 -49.09
C LEU A 17 41.16 21.41 -50.20
N PHE A 18 41.11 21.92 -51.40
CA PHE A 18 40.64 21.25 -52.60
C PHE A 18 41.66 21.38 -53.75
N ALA A 19 42.90 21.03 -53.47
CA ALA A 19 43.77 20.49 -54.47
C ALA A 19 43.88 19.00 -54.22
N GLN A 20 42.83 18.28 -54.56
CA GLN A 20 42.90 16.83 -54.75
C GLN A 20 43.64 16.69 -56.05
N ASP A 21 44.82 16.08 -55.99
CA ASP A 21 45.67 15.71 -57.04
C ASP A 21 44.91 14.80 -58.04
N ASP A 22 44.49 15.35 -59.15
CA ASP A 22 43.87 14.62 -60.27
C ASP A 22 44.96 13.94 -61.11
N SER A 23 45.70 13.03 -60.46
CA SER A 23 46.66 12.11 -61.11
C SER A 23 46.35 10.64 -60.79
N ASP A 24 45.13 10.24 -60.73
CA ASP A 24 44.70 8.87 -61.05
C ASP A 24 44.10 8.86 -62.46
N GLU A 25 44.94 9.16 -63.47
CA GLU A 25 44.73 8.70 -64.83
C GLU A 25 44.38 7.24 -64.79
N ASP A 26 43.31 6.90 -65.46
CA ASP A 26 42.68 5.56 -65.65
C ASP A 26 43.74 4.47 -65.84
N ARG A 27 44.36 4.00 -64.78
CA ARG A 27 45.42 2.98 -64.79
C ARG A 27 45.05 1.71 -65.49
N PHE A 28 43.74 1.56 -65.78
CA PHE A 28 43.20 0.28 -66.36
C PHE A 28 42.30 0.52 -67.60
N GLY A 29 42.10 1.78 -68.07
CA GLY A 29 41.39 2.08 -69.29
C GLY A 29 39.89 1.87 -69.23
N PHE A 30 39.25 1.99 -68.05
CA PHE A 30 37.82 1.99 -67.87
C PHE A 30 37.30 3.43 -67.83
N ASP A 31 36.71 3.87 -68.91
CA ASP A 31 36.01 5.15 -68.98
C ASP A 31 34.53 4.92 -68.63
N TYR A 32 34.03 5.44 -67.47
CA TYR A 32 32.66 5.34 -67.03
C TYR A 32 31.68 6.10 -67.92
N THR A 33 32.17 6.89 -68.88
CA THR A 33 31.34 7.60 -69.84
C THR A 33 31.11 6.84 -71.12
N LEU A 34 31.87 5.76 -71.40
CA LEU A 34 31.79 4.88 -72.55
C LEU A 34 30.96 3.64 -72.33
N SER A 35 30.75 2.88 -73.42
CA SER A 35 30.03 1.59 -73.38
C SER A 35 30.67 0.58 -72.43
N PRO A 36 29.93 -0.13 -71.60
CA PRO A 36 30.47 -1.12 -70.71
C PRO A 36 31.31 -2.20 -71.41
N LYS A 37 32.53 -2.40 -70.90
CA LYS A 37 33.39 -3.53 -71.36
C LYS A 37 33.06 -4.81 -70.61
N GLU A 38 33.06 -5.92 -71.30
CA GLU A 38 32.94 -7.28 -70.74
C GLU A 38 34.36 -7.78 -70.37
N VAL A 39 34.54 -8.12 -69.05
CA VAL A 39 35.82 -8.65 -68.53
C VAL A 39 35.60 -9.91 -67.72
N THR A 40 36.58 -10.79 -67.70
CA THR A 40 36.50 -12.05 -66.95
C THR A 40 37.24 -11.87 -65.61
N ILE A 41 36.65 -12.25 -64.52
CA ILE A 41 37.30 -12.18 -63.19
C ILE A 41 38.38 -13.26 -63.10
N ALA A 42 39.65 -12.84 -63.02
CA ALA A 42 40.79 -13.73 -62.90
C ALA A 42 40.98 -14.20 -61.45
N ASP A 43 40.82 -13.27 -60.47
CA ASP A 43 40.88 -13.55 -59.04
C ASP A 43 40.15 -12.52 -58.22
N ILE A 44 39.75 -12.92 -56.97
CA ILE A 44 39.04 -12.02 -56.01
C ILE A 44 39.76 -12.12 -54.69
N LYS A 45 40.22 -11.01 -54.18
CA LYS A 45 40.84 -10.87 -52.84
C LYS A 45 39.96 -10.03 -51.95
N ILE A 46 39.88 -10.39 -50.67
CA ILE A 46 39.23 -9.62 -49.64
C ILE A 46 40.29 -8.97 -48.76
N THR A 47 40.02 -7.71 -48.35
CA THR A 47 40.87 -7.03 -47.39
C THR A 47 40.05 -6.26 -46.37
N GLY A 48 40.55 -6.09 -45.15
CA GLY A 48 39.95 -5.24 -44.09
C GLY A 48 38.80 -5.86 -43.30
N ALA A 49 38.55 -7.19 -43.45
CA ALA A 49 37.53 -7.91 -42.69
C ALA A 49 38.06 -9.16 -42.00
N SER A 50 39.07 -8.96 -41.11
CA SER A 50 39.84 -10.06 -40.48
C SER A 50 39.01 -11.02 -39.59
N SER A 51 37.79 -10.64 -39.22
CA SER A 51 36.87 -11.48 -38.41
C SER A 51 36.08 -12.48 -39.25
N TYR A 52 36.24 -12.50 -40.57
CA TYR A 52 35.54 -13.41 -41.47
C TYR A 52 36.52 -14.11 -42.40
N GLU A 53 36.25 -15.35 -42.71
CA GLU A 53 37.04 -16.10 -43.70
C GLU A 53 36.80 -15.59 -45.12
N ASP A 54 37.85 -15.36 -45.89
CA ASP A 54 37.79 -14.78 -47.25
C ASP A 54 36.83 -15.51 -48.15
N TYR A 55 36.81 -16.86 -48.14
CA TYR A 55 35.94 -17.64 -49.02
C TYR A 55 34.43 -17.38 -48.72
N VAL A 56 34.08 -17.11 -47.44
CA VAL A 56 32.69 -16.77 -47.04
C VAL A 56 32.28 -15.44 -47.64
N LEU A 57 33.15 -14.44 -47.54
CA LEU A 57 32.88 -13.09 -48.05
C LEU A 57 32.89 -13.07 -49.59
N ILE A 58 33.78 -13.87 -50.28
CA ILE A 58 33.75 -14.05 -51.70
C ILE A 58 32.42 -14.67 -52.15
N GLY A 59 32.00 -15.76 -51.49
CA GLY A 59 30.72 -16.40 -51.74
C GLY A 59 29.54 -15.44 -51.54
N PHE A 60 29.62 -14.61 -50.50
CA PHE A 60 28.61 -13.57 -50.17
C PHE A 60 28.56 -12.46 -51.23
N SER A 61 29.70 -12.08 -51.83
CA SER A 61 29.74 -11.10 -52.90
C SER A 61 28.91 -11.51 -54.11
N GLY A 62 28.77 -12.83 -54.32
CA GLY A 62 28.13 -13.44 -55.46
C GLY A 62 28.96 -13.34 -56.76
N LEU A 63 30.23 -13.00 -56.61
CA LEU A 63 31.19 -13.05 -57.72
C LEU A 63 32.00 -14.36 -57.67
N ASN A 64 32.31 -14.92 -58.86
CA ASN A 64 33.11 -16.12 -58.92
C ASN A 64 34.29 -15.93 -59.90
N LYS A 65 35.38 -16.62 -59.61
CA LYS A 65 36.52 -16.71 -60.52
C LYS A 65 36.07 -17.31 -61.83
N GLY A 66 36.45 -16.70 -62.96
CA GLY A 66 36.02 -17.08 -64.31
C GLY A 66 34.68 -16.49 -64.76
N GLN A 67 33.98 -15.74 -63.88
CA GLN A 67 32.74 -15.09 -64.25
C GLN A 67 33.01 -13.87 -65.11
N LYS A 68 32.18 -13.70 -66.15
CA LYS A 68 32.14 -12.47 -67.00
C LYS A 68 31.26 -11.42 -66.36
N ILE A 69 31.80 -10.21 -66.22
CA ILE A 69 31.13 -9.05 -65.69
C ILE A 69 31.26 -7.85 -66.61
N ARG A 70 30.37 -6.91 -66.52
CA ARG A 70 30.44 -5.63 -67.27
C ARG A 70 30.87 -4.51 -66.35
N ILE A 71 31.88 -3.76 -66.78
CA ILE A 71 32.37 -2.58 -66.04
C ILE A 71 32.33 -1.37 -66.96
N PRO A 72 31.67 -0.29 -66.58
CA PRO A 72 30.74 -0.16 -65.44
C PRO A 72 29.45 -0.98 -65.63
N GLY A 73 28.89 -1.52 -64.52
CA GLY A 73 27.73 -2.37 -64.58
C GLY A 73 27.06 -2.69 -63.28
N ALA A 74 25.92 -3.35 -63.37
CA ALA A 74 25.09 -3.71 -62.25
C ALA A 74 25.76 -4.74 -61.31
N ASP A 75 26.66 -5.58 -61.84
CA ASP A 75 27.29 -6.66 -61.09
C ASP A 75 28.07 -6.15 -59.85
N LEU A 76 28.97 -5.17 -60.05
CA LEU A 76 29.73 -4.55 -58.96
C LEU A 76 28.85 -3.73 -58.04
N THR A 77 27.88 -3.03 -58.61
CA THR A 77 26.89 -2.27 -57.80
C THR A 77 26.10 -3.22 -56.88
N ASN A 78 25.74 -4.38 -57.39
CA ASN A 78 25.01 -5.37 -56.62
C ASN A 78 25.87 -5.99 -55.49
N VAL A 79 27.19 -6.16 -55.70
CA VAL A 79 28.11 -6.58 -54.66
C VAL A 79 28.12 -5.55 -53.50
N VAL A 80 28.33 -4.28 -53.83
CA VAL A 80 28.27 -3.18 -52.82
C VAL A 80 26.95 -3.20 -52.08
N LYS A 81 25.80 -3.25 -52.80
CA LYS A 81 24.50 -3.32 -52.21
C LYS A 81 24.29 -4.52 -51.25
N ARG A 82 24.82 -5.71 -51.63
CA ARG A 82 24.74 -6.91 -50.80
C ARG A 82 25.47 -6.73 -49.49
N PHE A 83 26.72 -6.26 -49.50
CA PHE A 83 27.50 -5.98 -48.30
C PHE A 83 26.87 -4.90 -47.43
N TRP A 84 26.37 -3.80 -48.03
CA TRP A 84 25.68 -2.74 -47.30
C TRP A 84 24.40 -3.21 -46.64
N LYS A 85 23.63 -4.04 -47.30
CA LYS A 85 22.37 -4.58 -46.76
C LYS A 85 22.57 -5.40 -45.51
N GLN A 86 23.73 -5.98 -45.32
CA GLN A 86 24.03 -6.73 -44.08
C GLN A 86 24.31 -5.83 -42.87
N GLY A 87 24.69 -4.58 -43.07
CA GLY A 87 24.94 -3.64 -41.98
C GLY A 87 26.20 -3.96 -41.16
N PHE A 88 27.13 -4.79 -41.69
CA PHE A 88 28.34 -5.21 -40.97
C PHE A 88 29.57 -4.36 -41.33
N PHE A 89 29.50 -3.56 -42.37
CA PHE A 89 30.60 -2.81 -42.93
C PHE A 89 30.29 -1.34 -43.01
N SER A 90 31.24 -0.49 -42.64
CA SER A 90 31.18 0.97 -42.77
C SER A 90 31.61 1.50 -44.11
N GLU A 91 32.42 0.67 -44.81
CA GLU A 91 32.91 1.02 -46.14
C GLU A 91 33.07 -0.25 -46.95
N VAL A 92 32.68 -0.17 -48.22
CA VAL A 92 32.81 -1.23 -49.19
C VAL A 92 33.37 -0.60 -50.49
N LYS A 93 34.62 -0.93 -50.81
CA LYS A 93 35.28 -0.51 -52.04
C LYS A 93 35.64 -1.70 -52.84
N ILE A 94 35.45 -1.63 -54.15
CA ILE A 94 35.90 -2.64 -55.12
C ILE A 94 37.02 -2.00 -55.92
N LEU A 95 38.20 -2.53 -55.80
CA LEU A 95 39.39 -2.02 -56.45
C LEU A 95 39.81 -3.05 -57.55
N ALA A 96 40.27 -2.56 -58.68
CA ALA A 96 40.92 -3.34 -59.68
C ALA A 96 42.46 -3.31 -59.42
N ASP A 97 43.04 -4.43 -59.06
CA ASP A 97 44.50 -4.49 -58.81
C ASP A 97 45.25 -4.62 -60.11
N LYS A 98 44.68 -5.36 -61.12
CA LYS A 98 45.33 -5.58 -62.37
C LYS A 98 44.27 -5.87 -63.45
N VAL A 99 44.51 -5.43 -64.66
CA VAL A 99 43.71 -5.76 -65.89
C VAL A 99 44.68 -6.15 -66.98
N GLU A 100 44.56 -7.40 -67.50
CA GLU A 100 45.34 -7.93 -68.60
C GLU A 100 44.47 -8.84 -69.52
N ASN A 101 44.52 -8.59 -70.85
CA ASN A 101 43.84 -9.41 -71.85
C ASN A 101 42.38 -9.75 -71.52
N ASP A 102 41.53 -8.74 -71.20
CA ASP A 102 40.13 -8.85 -70.81
C ASP A 102 39.91 -9.68 -69.46
N SER A 103 40.99 -9.85 -68.68
CA SER A 103 40.93 -10.44 -67.35
C SER A 103 41.19 -9.40 -66.27
N ILE A 104 40.38 -9.40 -65.19
CA ILE A 104 40.51 -8.47 -64.10
C ILE A 104 40.73 -9.18 -62.75
N TRP A 105 41.63 -8.65 -61.94
CA TRP A 105 41.85 -9.04 -60.53
C TRP A 105 41.18 -7.98 -59.64
N LEU A 106 40.25 -8.43 -58.82
CA LEU A 106 39.45 -7.55 -57.95
C LEU A 106 39.86 -7.71 -56.47
N THR A 107 40.05 -6.59 -55.80
CA THR A 107 40.12 -6.53 -54.33
C THR A 107 38.90 -5.84 -53.78
N ILE A 108 38.11 -6.59 -52.97
CA ILE A 108 37.00 -6.07 -52.22
C ILE A 108 37.55 -5.59 -50.86
N ALA A 109 37.76 -4.31 -50.71
CA ALA A 109 38.20 -3.69 -49.48
C ALA A 109 37.00 -3.34 -48.61
N LEU A 110 36.90 -3.99 -47.46
CA LEU A 110 35.82 -3.86 -46.49
C LEU A 110 36.34 -3.19 -45.24
N LYS A 111 35.57 -2.27 -44.68
CA LYS A 111 35.85 -1.71 -43.36
C LYS A 111 34.76 -2.16 -42.41
N GLN A 112 35.12 -3.02 -41.49
CA GLN A 112 34.19 -3.63 -40.57
C GLN A 112 33.69 -2.60 -39.56
N LEU A 113 32.39 -2.64 -39.20
CA LEU A 113 31.84 -1.89 -38.11
C LEU A 113 32.28 -2.49 -36.78
N PRO A 114 32.71 -1.69 -35.80
CA PRO A 114 33.17 -2.20 -34.50
C PRO A 114 32.00 -2.85 -33.74
N ARG A 115 32.34 -3.83 -32.90
CA ARG A 115 31.38 -4.46 -32.00
C ARG A 115 31.45 -3.83 -30.61
N VAL A 116 30.29 -3.72 -29.94
CA VAL A 116 30.21 -3.18 -28.59
C VAL A 116 30.72 -4.23 -27.59
N SER A 117 31.83 -3.95 -26.91
CA SER A 117 32.32 -4.80 -25.82
C SER A 117 31.67 -4.49 -24.48
N THR A 118 31.52 -3.20 -24.17
CA THR A 118 30.98 -2.74 -22.89
C THR A 118 30.21 -1.43 -23.12
N ILE A 119 29.15 -1.22 -22.33
CA ILE A 119 28.36 0.01 -22.30
C ILE A 119 28.46 0.59 -20.89
N ASN A 120 28.88 1.83 -20.78
CA ASN A 120 28.95 2.56 -19.53
C ASN A 120 27.95 3.70 -19.56
N PHE A 121 27.18 3.85 -18.49
CA PHE A 121 26.22 4.94 -18.32
C PHE A 121 26.70 5.91 -17.26
N TYR A 122 26.66 7.20 -17.56
CA TYR A 122 27.00 8.28 -16.66
C TYR A 122 25.79 9.23 -16.51
N GLY A 123 25.53 9.74 -15.29
CA GLY A 123 24.44 10.68 -15.02
C GLY A 123 23.07 10.02 -14.78
N LEU A 124 22.99 8.69 -14.80
CA LEU A 124 21.76 7.91 -14.55
C LEU A 124 21.82 7.16 -13.21
N LYS A 125 20.65 6.86 -12.64
CA LYS A 125 20.52 5.97 -11.47
C LYS A 125 20.50 4.53 -11.92
N LYS A 126 20.94 3.59 -11.05
CA LYS A 126 21.01 2.15 -11.34
C LYS A 126 19.68 1.58 -11.89
N GLY A 127 18.55 1.88 -11.26
CA GLY A 127 17.23 1.43 -11.75
C GLY A 127 16.86 2.02 -13.11
N ASP A 128 17.26 3.27 -13.42
CA ASP A 128 17.05 3.88 -14.75
C ASP A 128 17.87 3.15 -15.82
N ILE A 129 19.08 2.69 -15.46
CA ILE A 129 19.97 1.93 -16.38
C ILE A 129 19.36 0.57 -16.69
N GLU A 130 18.91 -0.18 -15.68
CA GLU A 130 18.29 -1.50 -15.86
C GLU A 130 17.03 -1.45 -16.76
N ASP A 131 16.25 -0.37 -16.69
CA ASP A 131 15.10 -0.15 -17.56
C ASP A 131 15.51 0.22 -18.99
N LEU A 132 16.53 1.07 -19.14
CA LEU A 132 17.03 1.52 -20.43
C LEU A 132 17.75 0.40 -21.21
N GLU A 133 18.51 -0.45 -20.55
CA GLU A 133 19.21 -1.59 -21.19
C GLU A 133 18.24 -2.52 -21.93
N LYS A 134 16.98 -2.60 -21.50
CA LYS A 134 15.93 -3.39 -22.16
C LYS A 134 15.37 -2.70 -23.41
N THR A 135 15.56 -1.39 -23.54
CA THR A 135 14.84 -0.54 -24.52
C THR A 135 15.77 0.02 -25.58
N ILE A 136 17.06 0.20 -25.29
CA ILE A 136 18.04 0.77 -26.22
C ILE A 136 18.52 -0.25 -27.25
N GLU A 137 18.91 0.24 -28.42
CA GLU A 137 19.34 -0.58 -29.55
C GLU A 137 20.82 -1.01 -29.45
N ILE A 138 21.65 -0.18 -28.81
CA ILE A 138 23.05 -0.53 -28.51
C ILE A 138 23.06 -1.63 -27.45
N GLN A 139 23.56 -2.82 -27.81
CA GLN A 139 23.68 -3.97 -26.92
C GLN A 139 25.08 -4.58 -27.01
N LYS A 140 25.55 -5.14 -25.89
CA LYS A 140 26.82 -5.85 -25.85
C LYS A 140 26.90 -6.96 -26.91
N GLY A 141 27.99 -7.00 -27.66
CA GLY A 141 28.21 -7.98 -28.73
C GLY A 141 27.61 -7.63 -30.09
N LYS A 142 26.73 -6.64 -30.18
CA LYS A 142 26.20 -6.13 -31.46
C LYS A 142 27.16 -5.14 -32.10
N GLN A 143 27.02 -4.96 -33.40
CA GLN A 143 27.77 -3.95 -34.16
C GLN A 143 27.23 -2.57 -33.89
N LEU A 144 28.14 -1.59 -33.78
CA LEU A 144 27.81 -0.20 -33.56
C LEU A 144 27.77 0.54 -34.90
N ASN A 145 26.60 0.99 -35.30
CA ASN A 145 26.39 1.87 -36.44
C ASN A 145 25.81 3.21 -36.02
N ALA A 146 25.81 4.18 -36.89
CA ALA A 146 25.30 5.52 -36.61
C ALA A 146 23.81 5.52 -36.28
N ASP A 147 23.01 4.69 -36.96
CA ASP A 147 21.57 4.55 -36.74
C ASP A 147 21.27 4.00 -35.34
N ALA A 148 22.01 2.98 -34.87
CA ALA A 148 21.86 2.47 -33.49
C ALA A 148 22.19 3.52 -32.44
N ILE A 149 23.18 4.40 -32.69
CA ILE A 149 23.51 5.52 -31.80
C ILE A 149 22.34 6.49 -31.72
N ASP A 150 21.78 6.88 -32.88
CA ASP A 150 20.71 7.88 -32.91
C ASP A 150 19.42 7.32 -32.34
N ARG A 151 19.06 6.07 -32.63
CA ARG A 151 17.88 5.41 -32.00
C ARG A 151 18.06 5.27 -30.49
N THR A 152 19.28 4.97 -30.02
CA THR A 152 19.56 4.93 -28.59
C THR A 152 19.39 6.31 -27.95
N LYS A 153 19.88 7.39 -28.58
CA LYS A 153 19.67 8.75 -28.11
C LYS A 153 18.18 9.10 -28.05
N ILE A 154 17.41 8.71 -29.07
CA ILE A 154 15.96 8.94 -29.12
C ILE A 154 15.27 8.17 -28.00
N ALA A 155 15.61 6.90 -27.78
CA ALA A 155 15.03 6.08 -26.71
C ALA A 155 15.31 6.65 -25.31
N ILE A 156 16.57 7.06 -25.06
CA ILE A 156 16.95 7.69 -23.79
C ILE A 156 16.23 9.02 -23.61
N ARG A 157 16.14 9.85 -24.65
CA ARG A 157 15.42 11.13 -24.58
C ARG A 157 13.94 10.93 -24.28
N LYS A 158 13.29 9.95 -24.93
CA LYS A 158 11.90 9.58 -24.66
C LYS A 158 11.71 9.14 -23.21
N PHE A 159 12.54 8.22 -22.72
CA PHE A 159 12.51 7.74 -21.34
C PHE A 159 12.66 8.87 -20.32
N LEU A 160 13.57 9.82 -20.57
CA LEU A 160 13.80 10.97 -19.70
C LEU A 160 12.66 11.99 -19.77
N SER A 161 12.07 12.19 -20.96
CA SER A 161 10.89 13.04 -21.15
C SER A 161 9.69 12.50 -20.34
N GLU A 162 9.45 11.18 -20.33
CA GLU A 162 8.43 10.53 -19.52
C GLU A 162 8.68 10.72 -18.00
N LYS A 163 9.91 10.99 -17.59
CA LYS A 163 10.28 11.35 -16.21
C LYS A 163 10.30 12.87 -15.94
N GLY A 164 9.95 13.68 -16.96
CA GLY A 164 9.87 15.15 -16.88
C GLY A 164 11.17 15.91 -17.20
N PHE A 165 12.19 15.25 -17.75
CA PHE A 165 13.47 15.83 -18.14
C PHE A 165 13.50 16.12 -19.65
N HIS A 166 12.72 17.10 -20.10
CA HIS A 166 12.59 17.41 -21.54
C HIS A 166 13.82 18.05 -22.17
N ASN A 167 14.69 18.64 -21.36
CA ASN A 167 15.90 19.34 -21.81
C ASN A 167 17.17 18.52 -21.61
N ALA A 168 17.04 17.18 -21.44
CA ALA A 168 18.17 16.30 -21.25
C ALA A 168 19.07 16.25 -22.49
N GLU A 169 20.37 16.38 -22.28
CA GLU A 169 21.39 16.23 -23.29
C GLU A 169 22.05 14.84 -23.19
N ILE A 170 22.17 14.15 -24.33
CA ILE A 170 22.68 12.78 -24.39
C ILE A 170 23.87 12.76 -25.32
N PHE A 171 25.01 12.38 -24.78
CA PHE A 171 26.27 12.23 -25.52
C PHE A 171 26.65 10.77 -25.53
N VAL A 172 26.96 10.23 -26.69
CA VAL A 172 27.43 8.87 -26.89
C VAL A 172 28.82 8.93 -27.49
N TYR A 173 29.80 8.43 -26.74
CA TYR A 173 31.21 8.39 -27.14
C TYR A 173 31.58 6.93 -27.36
N GLN A 174 32.42 6.70 -28.39
CA GLN A 174 33.01 5.41 -28.64
C GLN A 174 34.55 5.49 -28.47
N LYS A 175 35.11 4.50 -27.81
CA LYS A 175 36.57 4.32 -27.61
C LYS A 175 36.93 2.92 -28.00
N ASN A 176 38.07 2.73 -28.66
CA ASN A 176 38.59 1.40 -28.98
C ASN A 176 38.81 0.63 -27.66
N ASP A 177 38.41 -0.64 -27.66
CA ASP A 177 38.67 -1.53 -26.56
C ASP A 177 40.12 -1.98 -26.58
N PRO A 178 40.92 -1.64 -25.55
CA PRO A 178 42.35 -2.06 -25.52
C PRO A 178 42.52 -3.56 -25.36
N ALA A 179 41.50 -4.32 -24.93
CA ALA A 179 41.59 -5.75 -24.69
C ALA A 179 41.23 -6.60 -25.91
N VAL A 180 40.41 -6.08 -26.86
CA VAL A 180 39.95 -6.81 -28.03
C VAL A 180 39.96 -5.91 -29.26
N GLU A 181 40.85 -6.23 -30.20
CA GLU A 181 40.96 -5.51 -31.46
C GLU A 181 39.63 -5.56 -32.27
N GLY A 182 39.19 -4.42 -32.84
CA GLY A 182 37.95 -4.31 -33.59
C GLY A 182 36.70 -4.11 -32.73
N ASN A 183 36.84 -4.09 -31.40
CA ASN A 183 35.73 -3.77 -30.49
C ASN A 183 35.82 -2.34 -29.94
N VAL A 184 34.68 -1.85 -29.49
CA VAL A 184 34.58 -0.53 -28.88
C VAL A 184 33.82 -0.57 -27.54
N VAL A 185 34.28 0.24 -26.62
CA VAL A 185 33.53 0.61 -25.40
C VAL A 185 32.69 1.82 -25.73
N VAL A 186 31.40 1.77 -25.40
CA VAL A 186 30.45 2.86 -25.60
C VAL A 186 30.17 3.51 -24.25
N ASP A 187 30.53 4.80 -24.14
CA ASP A 187 30.23 5.66 -22.99
C ASP A 187 29.03 6.54 -23.30
N ILE A 188 27.91 6.32 -22.59
CA ILE A 188 26.67 7.10 -22.69
C ILE A 188 26.63 8.07 -21.51
N SER A 189 26.85 9.35 -21.78
CA SER A 189 26.80 10.41 -20.79
C SER A 189 25.49 11.20 -20.93
N VAL A 190 24.74 11.28 -19.84
CA VAL A 190 23.45 11.94 -19.81
C VAL A 190 23.47 13.10 -18.82
N ASP A 191 23.31 14.31 -19.33
CA ASP A 191 23.00 15.47 -18.51
C ASP A 191 21.48 15.64 -18.47
N LYS A 192 20.85 15.30 -17.34
CA LYS A 192 19.38 15.32 -17.20
C LYS A 192 18.81 16.74 -17.21
N ARG A 193 19.63 17.75 -16.93
CA ARG A 193 19.17 19.10 -16.65
C ARG A 193 18.07 19.12 -15.57
N GLU A 194 17.41 20.25 -15.35
CA GLU A 194 16.29 20.36 -14.42
C GLU A 194 14.99 19.79 -15.02
N LYS A 195 14.09 19.33 -14.14
CA LYS A 195 12.73 18.93 -14.57
C LYS A 195 11.96 20.16 -15.00
N VAL A 196 11.32 20.09 -16.15
CA VAL A 196 10.40 21.11 -16.60
C VAL A 196 9.17 21.12 -15.69
N LYS A 197 8.85 22.31 -15.14
CA LYS A 197 7.71 22.52 -14.23
C LYS A 197 6.64 23.35 -14.94
N VAL A 198 5.38 23.11 -14.58
CA VAL A 198 4.28 23.95 -15.03
C VAL A 198 4.25 25.23 -14.19
N ASN A 199 4.35 26.38 -14.83
CA ASN A 199 4.26 27.69 -14.20
C ASN A 199 2.79 28.10 -14.05
N ASP A 200 2.05 28.10 -15.16
CA ASP A 200 0.62 28.44 -15.15
C ASP A 200 -0.19 27.58 -16.11
N ILE A 201 -1.50 27.51 -15.85
CA ILE A 201 -2.49 26.90 -16.74
C ILE A 201 -3.57 27.95 -16.99
N VAL A 202 -3.59 28.45 -18.21
CA VAL A 202 -4.55 29.46 -18.66
C VAL A 202 -5.66 28.74 -19.42
N VAL A 203 -6.89 28.93 -18.97
CA VAL A 203 -8.05 28.28 -19.60
C VAL A 203 -9.00 29.36 -20.09
N VAL A 204 -9.46 29.22 -21.31
CA VAL A 204 -10.43 30.12 -21.95
C VAL A 204 -11.67 29.30 -22.30
N GLY A 205 -12.87 29.92 -22.18
CA GLY A 205 -14.15 29.26 -22.48
C GLY A 205 -14.74 28.48 -21.31
N ASN A 206 -14.12 28.53 -20.11
CA ASN A 206 -14.55 27.81 -18.91
C ASN A 206 -15.57 28.66 -18.09
N GLU A 207 -16.83 28.64 -18.43
CA GLU A 207 -17.91 29.34 -17.69
C GLU A 207 -18.48 28.48 -16.56
N ALA A 208 -18.71 27.18 -16.78
CA ALA A 208 -19.28 26.24 -15.83
C ALA A 208 -18.30 25.75 -14.76
N MET A 209 -17.02 25.69 -15.10
CA MET A 209 -15.99 25.26 -14.17
C MET A 209 -15.01 26.39 -13.86
N THR A 210 -14.81 26.68 -12.59
CA THR A 210 -13.76 27.61 -12.17
C THR A 210 -12.36 27.04 -12.44
N VAL A 211 -11.39 27.92 -12.73
CA VAL A 211 -9.97 27.52 -12.92
C VAL A 211 -9.44 26.67 -11.76
N ALA A 212 -9.89 26.92 -10.54
CA ALA A 212 -9.52 26.11 -9.37
C ALA A 212 -10.06 24.67 -9.41
N LYS A 213 -11.23 24.44 -10.01
CA LYS A 213 -11.77 23.09 -10.23
C LYS A 213 -11.01 22.38 -11.36
N ILE A 214 -10.65 23.12 -12.41
CA ILE A 214 -9.84 22.60 -13.53
C ILE A 214 -8.45 22.20 -13.04
N ASP A 215 -7.78 23.03 -12.24
CA ASP A 215 -6.51 22.68 -11.58
C ASP A 215 -6.60 21.41 -10.73
N ARG A 216 -7.75 21.17 -10.09
CA ARG A 216 -7.96 19.95 -9.31
C ARG A 216 -8.22 18.71 -10.19
N ALA A 217 -8.84 18.92 -11.35
CA ALA A 217 -9.05 17.84 -12.33
C ALA A 217 -7.73 17.40 -12.94
N MET A 218 -6.88 18.33 -13.35
CA MET A 218 -5.56 18.10 -13.94
C MET A 218 -4.52 17.78 -12.87
N LYS A 219 -4.65 16.62 -12.22
CA LYS A 219 -3.87 16.23 -11.01
C LYS A 219 -2.38 16.08 -11.25
N LYS A 220 -1.97 15.73 -12.45
CA LYS A 220 -0.58 15.45 -12.83
C LYS A 220 0.09 16.68 -13.43
N THR A 221 -0.70 17.56 -14.06
CA THR A 221 -0.26 18.84 -14.66
C THR A 221 -0.63 19.98 -13.73
N ASN A 222 0.17 20.19 -12.66
CA ASN A 222 -0.15 21.15 -11.60
C ASN A 222 0.75 22.38 -11.62
N ARG A 223 0.18 23.54 -11.29
CA ARG A 223 0.92 24.80 -11.12
C ARG A 223 1.96 24.71 -10.01
N ALA A 224 3.15 25.24 -10.25
CA ALA A 224 4.17 25.38 -9.23
C ALA A 224 3.80 26.49 -8.23
N GLY A 225 4.11 26.29 -6.94
CA GLY A 225 4.03 27.37 -5.92
C GLY A 225 2.77 27.43 -5.05
N LYS A 226 1.71 26.69 -5.35
CA LYS A 226 0.53 26.63 -4.46
C LYS A 226 0.76 25.69 -3.27
N ILE A 227 0.35 26.11 -2.05
CA ILE A 227 0.45 25.33 -0.81
C ILE A 227 -0.26 23.97 -0.96
N ALA A 228 -1.41 23.93 -1.65
CA ALA A 228 -2.14 22.69 -1.93
C ALA A 228 -1.35 21.65 -2.77
N ASN A 229 -0.29 22.07 -3.44
CA ASN A 229 0.54 21.25 -4.33
C ASN A 229 1.91 20.90 -3.73
N ILE A 230 2.15 21.14 -2.43
CA ILE A 230 3.45 20.86 -1.76
C ILE A 230 3.86 19.40 -1.93
N PHE A 231 2.92 18.47 -1.86
CA PHE A 231 3.16 17.03 -1.97
C PHE A 231 2.88 16.45 -3.37
N ARG A 232 2.49 17.28 -4.36
CA ARG A 232 2.21 16.81 -5.72
C ARG A 232 3.41 17.07 -6.63
N ALA A 233 3.65 16.15 -7.58
CA ALA A 233 4.70 16.31 -8.58
C ALA A 233 4.39 17.53 -9.46
N LYS A 234 5.32 18.49 -9.50
CA LYS A 234 5.20 19.76 -10.25
C LYS A 234 5.97 19.69 -11.57
N LYS A 235 6.04 18.53 -12.20
CA LYS A 235 6.75 18.30 -13.45
C LYS A 235 5.75 18.22 -14.61
N PHE A 236 6.13 18.78 -15.76
CA PHE A 236 5.41 18.57 -16.99
C PHE A 236 5.82 17.22 -17.61
N VAL A 237 4.85 16.36 -17.92
CA VAL A 237 5.02 15.09 -18.63
C VAL A 237 3.90 15.00 -19.67
N GLU A 238 4.26 14.98 -20.95
CA GLU A 238 3.31 15.05 -22.07
C GLU A 238 2.23 13.96 -22.00
N LYS A 239 2.63 12.71 -21.72
CA LYS A 239 1.69 11.59 -21.57
C LYS A 239 0.69 11.81 -20.42
N GLU A 240 1.15 12.35 -19.29
CA GLU A 240 0.28 12.67 -18.14
C GLU A 240 -0.62 13.86 -18.45
N TYR A 241 -0.13 14.84 -19.20
CA TYR A 241 -0.91 15.98 -19.68
C TYR A 241 -2.04 15.56 -20.63
N GLU A 242 -1.75 14.67 -21.60
CA GLU A 242 -2.77 14.10 -22.48
C GLU A 242 -3.86 13.35 -21.70
N ASN A 243 -3.46 12.63 -20.64
CA ASN A 243 -4.41 11.96 -19.75
C ASN A 243 -5.23 12.97 -18.92
N ASP A 244 -4.58 14.02 -18.39
CA ASP A 244 -5.27 15.08 -17.64
C ASP A 244 -6.30 15.82 -18.49
N LYS A 245 -6.05 16.03 -19.82
CA LYS A 245 -7.04 16.58 -20.76
C LYS A 245 -8.28 15.71 -20.86
N LYS A 246 -8.13 14.38 -20.97
CA LYS A 246 -9.26 13.45 -20.97
C LYS A 246 -10.05 13.51 -19.69
N VAL A 247 -9.35 13.50 -18.55
CA VAL A 247 -9.96 13.63 -17.21
C VAL A 247 -10.70 14.96 -17.07
N LEU A 248 -10.19 16.04 -17.67
CA LEU A 248 -10.88 17.35 -17.66
C LEU A 248 -12.20 17.29 -18.42
N VAL A 249 -12.22 16.69 -19.62
CA VAL A 249 -13.46 16.49 -20.40
C VAL A 249 -14.45 15.59 -19.63
N GLU A 250 -13.96 14.49 -19.02
CA GLU A 250 -14.80 13.64 -18.15
C GLU A 250 -15.41 14.45 -16.98
N LYS A 251 -14.67 15.42 -16.41
CA LYS A 251 -15.20 16.28 -15.35
C LYS A 251 -16.26 17.26 -15.81
N TYR A 252 -16.20 17.73 -17.03
CA TYR A 252 -17.30 18.47 -17.63
C TYR A 252 -18.54 17.60 -17.85
N ASN A 253 -18.33 16.37 -18.34
CA ASN A 253 -19.41 15.39 -18.50
C ASN A 253 -20.08 15.04 -17.15
N GLU A 254 -19.29 14.92 -16.06
CA GLU A 254 -19.84 14.66 -14.71
C GLU A 254 -20.77 15.77 -14.20
N ILE A 255 -20.72 16.98 -14.76
CA ILE A 255 -21.58 18.11 -14.38
C ILE A 255 -22.63 18.47 -15.44
N GLY A 256 -22.81 17.59 -16.42
CA GLY A 256 -23.86 17.67 -17.43
C GLY A 256 -23.43 18.23 -18.80
N TYR A 257 -22.19 18.62 -18.96
CA TYR A 257 -21.68 19.15 -20.25
C TYR A 257 -21.13 18.01 -21.09
N ARG A 258 -22.04 17.23 -21.71
CA ARG A 258 -21.75 16.04 -22.50
C ARG A 258 -20.83 16.34 -23.69
N ASP A 259 -21.08 17.46 -24.38
CA ASP A 259 -20.41 17.82 -25.61
C ASP A 259 -19.14 18.66 -25.39
N ALA A 260 -18.70 18.77 -24.12
CA ALA A 260 -17.49 19.52 -23.79
C ALA A 260 -16.26 18.95 -24.48
N VAL A 261 -15.52 19.82 -25.15
CA VAL A 261 -14.32 19.46 -25.90
C VAL A 261 -13.21 20.49 -25.68
N ILE A 262 -11.95 20.04 -25.70
CA ILE A 262 -10.80 20.92 -25.76
C ILE A 262 -10.51 21.20 -27.24
N VAL A 263 -10.81 22.41 -27.69
CA VAL A 263 -10.68 22.82 -29.08
C VAL A 263 -9.22 23.01 -29.45
N SER A 264 -8.47 23.66 -28.60
CA SER A 264 -7.03 23.86 -28.80
C SER A 264 -6.27 23.78 -27.49
N ASP A 265 -5.03 23.31 -27.59
CA ASP A 265 -4.09 23.35 -26.49
C ASP A 265 -2.69 23.69 -26.97
N THR A 266 -1.99 24.49 -26.18
CA THR A 266 -0.62 24.92 -26.50
C THR A 266 0.23 24.96 -25.24
N VAL A 267 1.44 24.41 -25.35
CA VAL A 267 2.43 24.42 -24.29
C VAL A 267 3.58 25.33 -24.69
N VAL A 268 3.70 26.48 -24.01
CA VAL A 268 4.71 27.49 -24.30
C VAL A 268 5.87 27.40 -23.32
N LYS A 269 7.08 27.27 -23.83
CA LYS A 269 8.31 27.30 -23.00
C LYS A 269 8.65 28.74 -22.64
N ARG A 270 8.99 28.94 -21.38
CA ARG A 270 9.48 30.21 -20.83
C ARG A 270 11.00 30.23 -20.75
N ASP A 271 11.57 31.44 -20.67
CA ASP A 271 13.02 31.63 -20.52
C ASP A 271 13.56 31.08 -19.19
N ASP A 272 12.70 30.96 -18.17
CA ASP A 272 13.04 30.38 -16.85
C ASP A 272 13.00 28.83 -16.82
N GLY A 273 12.84 28.17 -17.97
CA GLY A 273 12.82 26.73 -18.12
C GLY A 273 11.52 26.04 -17.67
N LYS A 274 10.49 26.82 -17.33
CA LYS A 274 9.13 26.31 -17.06
C LYS A 274 8.27 26.35 -18.32
N VAL A 275 7.05 25.84 -18.21
CA VAL A 275 6.04 25.90 -19.28
C VAL A 275 4.75 26.54 -18.77
N ASP A 276 4.11 27.31 -19.62
CA ASP A 276 2.73 27.75 -19.48
C ASP A 276 1.86 26.90 -20.42
N VAL A 277 0.73 26.45 -19.91
CA VAL A 277 -0.24 25.62 -20.65
C VAL A 277 -1.46 26.48 -20.94
N TYR A 278 -1.83 26.58 -22.19
CA TYR A 278 -3.01 27.28 -22.65
C TYR A 278 -4.02 26.24 -23.15
N LEU A 279 -5.23 26.31 -22.63
CA LEU A 279 -6.34 25.43 -23.00
C LEU A 279 -7.55 26.28 -23.45
N GLU A 280 -8.12 25.94 -24.57
CA GLU A 280 -9.39 26.48 -25.04
C GLU A 280 -10.45 25.39 -24.95
N VAL A 281 -11.46 25.62 -24.13
CA VAL A 281 -12.55 24.67 -23.88
C VAL A 281 -13.84 25.21 -24.48
N GLU A 282 -14.52 24.39 -25.26
CA GLU A 282 -15.90 24.59 -25.66
C GLU A 282 -16.78 23.68 -24.81
N GLU A 283 -17.54 24.27 -23.89
CA GLU A 283 -18.32 23.49 -22.90
C GLU A 283 -19.58 22.85 -23.49
N GLY A 284 -20.13 23.45 -24.55
CA GLY A 284 -21.42 23.03 -25.13
C GLY A 284 -22.62 23.36 -24.25
N LYS A 285 -23.73 22.62 -24.43
CA LYS A 285 -24.94 22.76 -23.61
C LYS A 285 -24.92 21.84 -22.39
N LYS A 286 -25.59 22.24 -21.33
CA LYS A 286 -25.82 21.39 -20.18
C LYS A 286 -27.04 20.52 -20.40
N TYR A 287 -26.85 19.20 -20.23
CA TYR A 287 -27.89 18.19 -20.40
C TYR A 287 -28.38 17.59 -19.10
N TYR A 288 -29.57 17.03 -19.14
CA TYR A 288 -30.25 16.36 -18.04
C TYR A 288 -30.72 14.97 -18.50
N PHE A 289 -30.96 14.06 -17.59
CA PHE A 289 -31.59 12.79 -17.90
C PHE A 289 -33.06 12.99 -18.28
N GLY A 290 -33.45 12.47 -19.41
CA GLY A 290 -34.83 12.37 -19.89
C GLY A 290 -35.52 11.10 -19.39
N ASP A 291 -36.37 10.53 -20.24
CA ASP A 291 -37.06 9.26 -19.98
C ASP A 291 -36.09 8.07 -20.11
N ILE A 292 -36.13 7.18 -19.13
CA ILE A 292 -35.34 5.93 -19.12
C ILE A 292 -36.30 4.76 -19.32
N LYS A 293 -36.17 4.07 -20.44
CA LYS A 293 -36.97 2.90 -20.80
C LYS A 293 -36.13 1.64 -20.79
N TRP A 294 -36.66 0.56 -20.25
CA TRP A 294 -36.03 -0.77 -20.22
C TRP A 294 -36.62 -1.64 -21.33
N LEU A 295 -35.78 -2.32 -22.06
CA LEU A 295 -36.16 -3.27 -23.13
C LEU A 295 -35.42 -4.59 -22.91
N GLY A 296 -36.18 -5.70 -22.96
CA GLY A 296 -35.63 -7.05 -22.80
C GLY A 296 -35.53 -7.55 -21.35
N ASN A 297 -36.01 -6.78 -20.40
CA ASN A 297 -36.01 -7.12 -18.97
C ASN A 297 -37.24 -8.01 -18.64
N THR A 298 -37.15 -9.31 -18.87
CA THR A 298 -38.24 -10.27 -18.61
C THR A 298 -38.30 -10.76 -17.20
N LEU A 299 -37.16 -10.77 -16.47
CA LEU A 299 -37.02 -11.29 -15.11
C LEU A 299 -37.41 -10.28 -14.04
N TYR A 300 -37.06 -9.02 -14.26
CA TYR A 300 -37.32 -7.97 -13.26
C TYR A 300 -38.15 -6.83 -13.86
N PRO A 301 -39.19 -6.35 -13.13
CA PRO A 301 -39.98 -5.22 -13.59
C PRO A 301 -39.16 -3.94 -13.76
N SER A 302 -39.48 -3.13 -14.77
CA SER A 302 -38.79 -1.86 -15.05
C SER A 302 -38.80 -0.89 -13.86
N GLU A 303 -39.87 -0.88 -13.07
CA GLU A 303 -39.97 -0.07 -11.85
C GLU A 303 -38.95 -0.46 -10.79
N TYR A 304 -38.64 -1.75 -10.66
CA TYR A 304 -37.63 -2.25 -9.74
C TYR A 304 -36.22 -1.89 -10.23
N LEU A 305 -35.96 -2.04 -11.52
CA LEU A 305 -34.67 -1.67 -12.14
C LEU A 305 -34.43 -0.15 -12.04
N ASN A 306 -35.44 0.69 -12.26
CA ASN A 306 -35.35 2.15 -12.10
C ASN A 306 -35.03 2.52 -10.65
N ARG A 307 -35.66 1.86 -9.68
CA ARG A 307 -35.35 2.11 -8.24
C ARG A 307 -33.91 1.73 -7.91
N LEU A 308 -33.41 0.65 -8.49
CA LEU A 308 -32.03 0.18 -8.28
C LEU A 308 -31.03 1.09 -9.01
N LEU A 309 -31.37 1.54 -10.22
CA LEU A 309 -30.56 2.48 -11.00
C LEU A 309 -30.40 3.80 -10.26
N ASN A 310 -31.46 4.25 -9.56
CA ASN A 310 -31.49 5.47 -8.75
C ASN A 310 -31.03 6.72 -9.54
N VAL A 311 -31.53 6.84 -10.78
CA VAL A 311 -31.35 8.01 -11.66
C VAL A 311 -32.74 8.49 -12.05
N GLU A 312 -33.07 9.75 -11.74
CA GLU A 312 -34.38 10.32 -11.98
C GLU A 312 -34.38 11.25 -13.18
N LYS A 313 -35.54 11.36 -13.84
CA LYS A 313 -35.79 12.33 -14.91
C LYS A 313 -35.59 13.76 -14.40
N GLY A 314 -34.79 14.55 -15.13
CA GLY A 314 -34.43 15.93 -14.77
C GLY A 314 -33.20 16.07 -13.89
N GLU A 315 -32.59 14.98 -13.47
CA GLU A 315 -31.25 15.02 -12.87
C GLU A 315 -30.19 15.41 -13.92
N VAL A 316 -29.12 16.02 -13.43
CA VAL A 316 -28.00 16.41 -14.30
C VAL A 316 -27.40 15.18 -14.93
N TYR A 317 -27.27 15.21 -16.25
CA TYR A 317 -26.64 14.13 -17.03
C TYR A 317 -25.23 13.84 -16.51
N ASN A 318 -24.97 12.59 -16.16
CA ASN A 318 -23.66 12.10 -15.71
C ASN A 318 -23.51 10.64 -16.14
N LEU A 319 -22.85 10.44 -17.27
CA LEU A 319 -22.64 9.10 -17.83
C LEU A 319 -21.80 8.19 -16.90
N LYS A 320 -20.89 8.80 -16.14
CA LYS A 320 -20.05 8.04 -15.21
C LYS A 320 -20.86 7.48 -14.05
N ASP A 321 -21.75 8.27 -13.46
CA ASP A 321 -22.64 7.80 -12.40
C ASP A 321 -23.64 6.78 -12.94
N LEU A 322 -24.18 6.99 -14.16
CA LEU A 322 -25.00 6.01 -14.82
C LEU A 322 -24.30 4.66 -14.99
N ASN A 323 -23.07 4.66 -15.54
CA ASN A 323 -22.26 3.43 -15.70
C ASN A 323 -21.94 2.78 -14.37
N LYS A 324 -21.65 3.57 -13.35
CA LYS A 324 -21.40 3.07 -12.01
C LYS A 324 -22.63 2.35 -11.44
N ARG A 325 -23.80 2.93 -11.56
CA ARG A 325 -25.08 2.33 -11.11
C ARG A 325 -25.50 1.13 -11.96
N LEU A 326 -25.09 1.08 -13.23
CA LEU A 326 -25.35 -0.07 -14.09
C LEU A 326 -24.40 -1.25 -13.84
N PHE A 327 -23.08 -0.98 -13.60
CA PHE A 327 -22.06 -2.02 -13.72
C PHE A 327 -21.11 -2.15 -12.54
N GLU A 328 -20.83 -1.06 -11.78
CA GLU A 328 -19.68 -1.04 -10.86
C GLU A 328 -20.06 -1.14 -9.38
N ASP A 329 -21.19 -0.58 -8.98
CA ASP A 329 -21.62 -0.59 -7.58
C ASP A 329 -21.95 -2.02 -7.11
N GLU A 330 -21.80 -2.29 -5.82
CA GLU A 330 -22.16 -3.60 -5.23
C GLU A 330 -23.65 -3.92 -5.42
N ASP A 331 -24.49 -2.89 -5.49
CA ASP A 331 -25.93 -2.95 -5.75
C ASP A 331 -26.27 -2.50 -7.18
N ALA A 332 -25.32 -2.56 -8.13
CA ALA A 332 -25.56 -2.24 -9.53
C ALA A 332 -26.63 -3.12 -10.17
N VAL A 333 -27.29 -2.61 -11.21
CA VAL A 333 -28.28 -3.41 -11.96
C VAL A 333 -27.67 -4.71 -12.48
N SER A 334 -26.44 -4.67 -13.03
CA SER A 334 -25.76 -5.88 -13.50
C SER A 334 -25.42 -6.86 -12.37
N ALA A 335 -25.16 -6.35 -11.16
CA ALA A 335 -24.88 -7.20 -10.01
C ALA A 335 -26.12 -8.03 -9.62
N LEU A 336 -27.33 -7.45 -9.64
CA LEU A 336 -28.59 -8.17 -9.40
C LEU A 336 -28.73 -9.41 -10.31
N TYR A 337 -28.47 -9.25 -11.58
CA TYR A 337 -28.53 -10.36 -12.56
C TYR A 337 -27.43 -11.39 -12.32
N LYS A 338 -26.19 -10.93 -12.17
CA LYS A 338 -25.01 -11.80 -11.97
C LYS A 338 -25.06 -12.57 -10.67
N ASP A 339 -25.67 -12.02 -9.61
CA ASP A 339 -25.87 -12.72 -8.34
C ASP A 339 -26.88 -13.85 -8.42
N ASN A 340 -27.74 -13.81 -9.42
CA ASN A 340 -28.71 -14.86 -9.72
C ASN A 340 -28.29 -15.75 -10.92
N GLY A 341 -27.01 -15.79 -11.24
CA GLY A 341 -26.44 -16.69 -12.23
C GLY A 341 -26.37 -16.16 -13.66
N TYR A 342 -26.93 -15.00 -13.96
CA TYR A 342 -26.98 -14.47 -15.32
C TYR A 342 -25.66 -13.80 -15.72
N LEU A 343 -24.61 -14.63 -15.82
CA LEU A 343 -23.26 -14.16 -16.18
C LEU A 343 -23.19 -13.58 -17.61
N PHE A 344 -23.97 -14.17 -18.54
CA PHE A 344 -23.98 -13.80 -19.96
C PHE A 344 -24.86 -12.59 -20.26
N MET A 345 -25.45 -11.98 -19.23
CA MET A 345 -26.26 -10.79 -19.40
C MET A 345 -25.44 -9.61 -19.92
N ASN A 346 -26.05 -8.76 -20.70
CA ASN A 346 -25.49 -7.49 -21.14
C ASN A 346 -26.52 -6.37 -21.03
N ILE A 347 -26.09 -5.17 -20.67
CA ILE A 347 -26.91 -3.96 -20.67
C ILE A 347 -26.23 -2.97 -21.60
N ASP A 348 -26.99 -2.48 -22.60
CA ASP A 348 -26.51 -1.45 -23.51
C ASP A 348 -27.36 -0.17 -23.29
N PRO A 349 -26.79 0.86 -22.64
CA PRO A 349 -27.46 2.14 -22.45
C PRO A 349 -27.38 2.96 -23.72
N VAL A 350 -28.49 2.99 -24.52
CA VAL A 350 -28.55 3.69 -25.80
C VAL A 350 -29.24 5.03 -25.63
N GLU A 351 -28.59 6.11 -26.06
CA GLU A 351 -29.21 7.42 -26.18
C GLU A 351 -30.12 7.43 -27.43
N VAL A 352 -31.45 7.55 -27.25
CA VAL A 352 -32.42 7.45 -28.35
C VAL A 352 -32.91 8.77 -28.84
N GLY A 353 -32.70 9.85 -28.14
CA GLY A 353 -33.10 11.18 -28.58
C GLY A 353 -32.82 12.26 -27.54
N ILE A 354 -32.77 13.49 -28.02
CA ILE A 354 -32.58 14.69 -27.20
C ILE A 354 -33.82 15.55 -27.37
N GLU A 355 -34.56 15.80 -26.31
CA GLU A 355 -35.72 16.68 -26.25
C GLU A 355 -35.36 17.93 -25.46
N GLY A 356 -35.06 19.02 -26.18
CA GLY A 356 -34.59 20.28 -25.61
C GLY A 356 -33.17 20.14 -25.05
N ASP A 357 -33.05 19.93 -23.72
CA ASP A 357 -31.81 19.68 -23.00
C ASP A 357 -31.82 18.32 -22.25
N SER A 358 -32.86 17.51 -22.49
CA SER A 358 -33.04 16.21 -21.82
C SER A 358 -32.70 15.07 -22.79
N ILE A 359 -31.83 14.15 -22.33
CA ILE A 359 -31.39 12.97 -23.11
C ILE A 359 -32.21 11.77 -22.69
N ASN A 360 -32.96 11.19 -23.61
CA ASN A 360 -33.74 9.97 -23.38
C ASN A 360 -32.88 8.72 -23.61
N PHE A 361 -33.05 7.73 -22.74
CA PHE A 361 -32.31 6.47 -22.78
C PHE A 361 -33.19 5.27 -22.98
N GLU A 362 -32.71 4.31 -23.79
CA GLU A 362 -33.14 2.93 -23.78
C GLU A 362 -32.09 2.02 -23.19
N MET A 363 -32.41 1.42 -22.05
CA MET A 363 -31.58 0.38 -21.44
C MET A 363 -31.93 -0.96 -22.08
N ARG A 364 -31.14 -1.39 -23.04
CA ARG A 364 -31.36 -2.65 -23.75
C ARG A 364 -30.69 -3.78 -23.02
N ILE A 365 -31.47 -4.69 -22.44
CA ILE A 365 -30.96 -5.83 -21.68
C ILE A 365 -31.08 -7.09 -22.54
N TYR A 366 -29.96 -7.80 -22.62
CA TYR A 366 -29.95 -9.19 -23.02
C TYR A 366 -29.66 -10.02 -21.75
N GLU A 367 -30.68 -10.73 -21.24
CA GLU A 367 -30.57 -11.45 -19.96
C GLU A 367 -29.75 -12.74 -20.09
N GLY A 368 -29.78 -13.41 -21.22
CA GLY A 368 -29.06 -14.66 -21.47
C GLY A 368 -29.56 -15.82 -20.61
N GLN A 369 -28.78 -16.88 -20.56
CA GLN A 369 -29.03 -18.03 -19.69
C GLN A 369 -28.23 -17.94 -18.39
N GLN A 370 -28.65 -18.69 -17.37
CA GLN A 370 -27.91 -18.83 -16.13
C GLN A 370 -26.63 -19.65 -16.34
N ALA A 371 -25.54 -19.23 -15.70
CA ALA A 371 -24.26 -19.92 -15.70
C ALA A 371 -24.10 -20.74 -14.42
N THR A 372 -23.69 -21.99 -14.58
CA THR A 372 -23.27 -22.87 -13.47
C THR A 372 -21.75 -22.94 -13.42
N ILE A 373 -21.17 -22.90 -12.25
CA ILE A 373 -19.70 -23.04 -12.08
C ILE A 373 -19.33 -24.50 -12.38
N ASN A 374 -18.59 -24.71 -13.46
CA ASN A 374 -18.13 -26.04 -13.86
C ASN A 374 -16.86 -26.42 -13.08
N LYS A 375 -15.83 -25.56 -13.11
CA LYS A 375 -14.54 -25.85 -12.52
C LYS A 375 -13.96 -24.64 -11.79
N VAL A 376 -13.29 -24.90 -10.66
CA VAL A 376 -12.52 -23.90 -9.92
C VAL A 376 -11.07 -24.35 -9.83
N VAL A 377 -10.18 -23.58 -10.44
CA VAL A 377 -8.73 -23.81 -10.48
C VAL A 377 -8.03 -22.82 -9.56
N ILE A 378 -7.04 -23.31 -8.79
CA ILE A 378 -6.22 -22.47 -7.90
C ILE A 378 -4.78 -22.61 -8.34
N ASN A 379 -4.14 -21.50 -8.71
CA ASN A 379 -2.75 -21.43 -9.12
C ASN A 379 -1.96 -20.54 -8.17
N GLY A 380 -0.66 -20.84 -7.99
CA GLY A 380 0.27 -19.95 -7.27
C GLY A 380 0.24 -20.04 -5.74
N ASN A 381 -0.51 -20.98 -5.16
CA ASN A 381 -0.57 -21.22 -3.70
C ASN A 381 0.64 -22.01 -3.16
N THR A 382 1.85 -21.62 -3.54
CA THR A 382 3.10 -22.41 -3.30
C THR A 382 3.48 -22.57 -1.82
N ARG A 383 2.94 -21.75 -0.93
CA ARG A 383 3.23 -21.77 0.52
C ARG A 383 2.07 -22.24 1.38
N VAL A 384 0.88 -22.30 0.82
CA VAL A 384 -0.36 -22.62 1.51
C VAL A 384 -0.97 -23.85 0.87
N TYR A 385 -1.43 -24.81 1.65
CA TYR A 385 -2.06 -25.98 1.10
C TYR A 385 -3.37 -25.62 0.38
N GLU A 386 -3.66 -26.32 -0.71
CA GLU A 386 -4.84 -26.03 -1.54
C GLU A 386 -6.14 -26.08 -0.74
N HIS A 387 -6.29 -27.03 0.17
CA HIS A 387 -7.50 -27.14 0.99
C HIS A 387 -7.72 -25.92 1.90
N VAL A 388 -6.66 -25.22 2.31
CA VAL A 388 -6.74 -23.98 3.10
C VAL A 388 -7.32 -22.84 2.28
N VAL A 389 -6.94 -22.75 1.00
CA VAL A 389 -7.50 -21.77 0.06
C VAL A 389 -8.94 -22.14 -0.26
N ARG A 390 -9.18 -23.40 -0.63
CA ARG A 390 -10.47 -23.90 -1.12
C ARG A 390 -11.58 -23.83 -0.08
N ARG A 391 -11.26 -24.00 1.22
CA ARG A 391 -12.26 -23.91 2.30
C ARG A 391 -12.80 -22.48 2.52
N GLU A 392 -12.07 -21.46 2.12
CA GLU A 392 -12.51 -20.04 2.21
C GLU A 392 -13.34 -19.62 0.99
N MET A 393 -13.33 -20.44 -0.09
CA MET A 393 -14.06 -20.11 -1.32
C MET A 393 -15.57 -20.34 -1.19
N ARG A 394 -16.33 -19.38 -1.64
CA ARG A 394 -17.79 -19.46 -1.80
C ARG A 394 -18.18 -20.03 -3.17
N THR A 395 -17.38 -19.73 -4.18
CA THR A 395 -17.55 -20.27 -5.53
C THR A 395 -17.21 -21.76 -5.54
N LYS A 396 -18.23 -22.60 -5.76
CA LYS A 396 -18.08 -24.06 -5.73
C LYS A 396 -18.55 -24.67 -7.06
N PRO A 397 -17.85 -25.68 -7.59
CA PRO A 397 -18.35 -26.43 -8.75
C PRO A 397 -19.77 -26.96 -8.51
N GLY A 398 -20.63 -26.83 -9.52
CA GLY A 398 -22.05 -27.21 -9.48
C GLY A 398 -23.00 -26.18 -8.87
N ALA A 399 -22.50 -25.09 -8.28
CA ALA A 399 -23.32 -23.97 -7.83
C ALA A 399 -23.60 -22.99 -8.98
N LEU A 400 -24.70 -22.25 -8.89
CA LEU A 400 -24.92 -21.09 -9.77
C LEU A 400 -23.82 -20.05 -9.57
N TYR A 401 -23.46 -19.38 -10.64
CA TYR A 401 -22.55 -18.24 -10.57
C TYR A 401 -23.18 -17.10 -9.74
N SER A 402 -22.41 -16.49 -8.89
CA SER A 402 -22.79 -15.29 -8.14
C SER A 402 -21.60 -14.34 -8.06
N GLN A 403 -21.80 -13.10 -8.48
CA GLN A 403 -20.78 -12.05 -8.42
C GLN A 403 -20.44 -11.70 -6.97
N SER A 404 -21.43 -11.65 -6.09
CA SER A 404 -21.25 -11.40 -4.67
C SER A 404 -20.45 -12.52 -3.99
N ASP A 405 -20.67 -13.78 -4.33
CA ASP A 405 -19.89 -14.92 -3.85
C ASP A 405 -18.45 -14.90 -4.36
N LEU A 406 -18.23 -14.45 -5.59
CA LEU A 406 -16.90 -14.23 -6.14
C LEU A 406 -16.16 -13.14 -5.36
N VAL A 407 -16.76 -11.95 -5.23
CA VAL A 407 -16.18 -10.84 -4.45
C VAL A 407 -15.95 -11.23 -3.00
N ARG A 408 -16.89 -11.98 -2.40
CA ARG A 408 -16.74 -12.50 -1.04
C ARG A 408 -15.54 -13.45 -0.94
N THR A 409 -15.36 -14.35 -1.91
CA THR A 409 -14.20 -15.25 -1.97
C THR A 409 -12.89 -14.45 -1.99
N LEU A 410 -12.81 -13.40 -2.82
CA LEU A 410 -11.61 -12.56 -2.90
C LEU A 410 -11.31 -11.85 -1.56
N ARG A 411 -12.34 -11.35 -0.88
CA ARG A 411 -12.20 -10.73 0.45
C ARG A 411 -11.74 -11.74 1.52
N GLU A 412 -12.30 -12.95 1.53
CA GLU A 412 -11.87 -14.00 2.46
C GLU A 412 -10.41 -14.40 2.21
N LEU A 413 -10.00 -14.53 0.94
CA LEU A 413 -8.61 -14.80 0.59
C LEU A 413 -7.66 -13.67 1.00
N ALA A 414 -8.08 -12.41 0.87
CA ALA A 414 -7.31 -11.26 1.31
C ALA A 414 -7.14 -11.23 2.84
N GLN A 415 -8.17 -11.63 3.60
CA GLN A 415 -8.12 -11.72 5.06
C GLN A 415 -7.14 -12.78 5.58
N LEU A 416 -6.82 -13.81 4.78
CA LEU A 416 -5.76 -14.76 5.12
C LEU A 416 -4.37 -14.12 5.23
N GLN A 417 -4.14 -12.97 4.60
CA GLN A 417 -2.85 -12.25 4.56
C GLN A 417 -1.67 -13.08 4.00
N GLN A 418 -1.97 -14.20 3.32
CA GLN A 418 -0.99 -15.11 2.74
C GLN A 418 -0.64 -14.79 1.28
N PHE A 419 -1.45 -13.96 0.65
CA PHE A 419 -1.37 -13.64 -0.77
C PHE A 419 -1.21 -12.14 -1.00
N ASP A 420 -0.65 -11.77 -2.14
CA ASP A 420 -0.59 -10.39 -2.60
C ASP A 420 -2.00 -9.88 -2.92
N GLU A 421 -2.42 -8.79 -2.28
CA GLU A 421 -3.79 -8.27 -2.39
C GLU A 421 -4.12 -7.82 -3.82
N GLU A 422 -3.19 -7.13 -4.49
CA GLU A 422 -3.41 -6.67 -5.86
C GLU A 422 -3.62 -7.88 -6.80
N LYS A 423 -2.81 -8.92 -6.62
CA LYS A 423 -2.90 -10.17 -7.41
C LYS A 423 -4.18 -10.96 -7.11
N ILE A 424 -4.70 -10.92 -5.89
CA ILE A 424 -5.99 -11.55 -5.57
C ILE A 424 -7.10 -10.93 -6.44
N PHE A 425 -7.18 -9.61 -6.52
CA PHE A 425 -8.26 -8.93 -7.23
C PHE A 425 -8.07 -8.89 -8.74
N THR A 426 -6.83 -8.85 -9.23
CA THR A 426 -6.52 -8.81 -10.68
C THR A 426 -6.25 -10.19 -11.29
N GLY A 427 -6.01 -11.21 -10.47
CA GLY A 427 -5.62 -12.56 -10.92
C GLY A 427 -6.77 -13.52 -11.16
N VAL A 428 -8.03 -13.06 -11.06
CA VAL A 428 -9.19 -13.92 -11.37
C VAL A 428 -9.43 -13.93 -12.88
N ASP A 429 -9.47 -15.11 -13.44
CA ASP A 429 -9.81 -15.34 -14.83
C ASP A 429 -11.12 -16.14 -14.90
N LEU A 430 -12.11 -15.53 -15.56
CA LEU A 430 -13.41 -16.14 -15.81
C LEU A 430 -13.44 -16.60 -17.25
N GLN A 431 -13.67 -17.90 -17.47
CA GLN A 431 -13.81 -18.49 -18.80
C GLN A 431 -15.25 -18.96 -19.00
N PRO A 432 -16.15 -18.06 -19.45
CA PRO A 432 -17.54 -18.38 -19.66
C PRO A 432 -17.71 -19.23 -20.94
N ASN A 433 -18.54 -20.25 -20.86
CA ASN A 433 -18.98 -21.05 -22.01
C ASN A 433 -20.49 -20.85 -22.21
N PRO A 434 -20.88 -19.98 -23.15
CA PRO A 434 -22.30 -19.72 -23.43
C PRO A 434 -23.06 -20.92 -24.01
N GLU A 435 -22.36 -21.84 -24.70
CA GLU A 435 -23.01 -23.01 -25.33
C GLU A 435 -23.54 -23.97 -24.28
N ASP A 436 -22.75 -24.24 -23.24
CA ASP A 436 -23.11 -25.19 -22.16
C ASP A 436 -23.76 -24.50 -20.93
N GLY A 437 -23.85 -23.16 -20.91
CA GLY A 437 -24.30 -22.40 -19.74
C GLY A 437 -23.39 -22.59 -18.53
N THR A 438 -22.08 -22.68 -18.73
CA THR A 438 -21.12 -22.91 -17.67
C THR A 438 -20.04 -21.85 -17.61
N VAL A 439 -19.32 -21.78 -16.47
CA VAL A 439 -18.13 -20.93 -16.31
C VAL A 439 -17.05 -21.66 -15.55
N ASP A 440 -15.83 -21.64 -16.07
CA ASP A 440 -14.63 -22.04 -15.35
C ASP A 440 -14.01 -20.81 -14.68
N ILE A 441 -13.60 -20.93 -13.42
CA ILE A 441 -13.02 -19.85 -12.63
C ILE A 441 -11.60 -20.24 -12.26
N ALA A 442 -10.61 -19.47 -12.69
CA ALA A 442 -9.22 -19.64 -12.30
C ALA A 442 -8.77 -18.50 -11.37
N TYR A 443 -8.28 -18.84 -10.18
CA TYR A 443 -7.68 -17.93 -9.22
C TYR A 443 -6.16 -18.03 -9.33
N ASN A 444 -5.54 -17.03 -9.96
CA ASN A 444 -4.08 -16.92 -10.08
C ASN A 444 -3.55 -16.10 -8.92
N LEU A 445 -3.17 -16.78 -7.85
CA LEU A 445 -2.71 -16.18 -6.60
C LEU A 445 -1.18 -16.02 -6.63
N GLU A 446 -0.66 -15.07 -5.88
CA GLU A 446 0.76 -14.92 -5.63
C GLU A 446 1.00 -14.92 -4.11
N THR A 447 1.73 -15.94 -3.62
CA THR A 447 2.00 -16.04 -2.17
C THR A 447 3.04 -15.04 -1.73
N LYS A 448 2.75 -14.34 -0.63
CA LYS A 448 3.71 -13.47 0.08
C LYS A 448 4.10 -14.08 1.42
N SER A 449 5.21 -13.62 2.01
CA SER A 449 5.53 -13.96 3.41
C SER A 449 4.58 -13.21 4.33
N SER A 450 3.89 -13.95 5.19
CA SER A 450 2.99 -13.42 6.20
C SER A 450 3.58 -13.48 7.61
N ASP A 451 4.80 -14.00 7.72
CA ASP A 451 5.53 -14.02 8.98
C ASP A 451 5.97 -12.59 9.33
N GLN A 452 5.71 -12.17 10.56
CA GLN A 452 5.93 -10.81 11.02
C GLN A 452 6.83 -10.81 12.25
N VAL A 453 7.75 -9.87 12.27
CA VAL A 453 8.49 -9.49 13.48
C VAL A 453 7.93 -8.16 13.92
N GLU A 454 7.24 -8.17 15.07
CA GLU A 454 6.61 -6.98 15.63
C GLU A 454 7.57 -6.34 16.63
N PHE A 455 7.90 -5.08 16.44
CA PHE A 455 8.59 -4.27 17.43
C PHE A 455 7.64 -3.17 17.88
N SER A 456 7.48 -3.00 19.17
CA SER A 456 6.78 -1.85 19.71
C SER A 456 7.52 -1.27 20.90
N ALA A 457 7.43 0.03 21.06
CA ALA A 457 7.94 0.74 22.22
C ALA A 457 6.85 1.68 22.73
N GLY A 458 6.53 1.57 24.00
CA GLY A 458 5.63 2.48 24.70
C GLY A 458 6.41 3.32 25.70
N TRP A 459 6.06 4.59 25.84
CA TRP A 459 6.63 5.45 26.87
C TRP A 459 5.57 5.74 27.91
N GLY A 460 5.87 5.46 29.17
CA GLY A 460 5.00 5.76 30.30
C GLY A 460 5.77 6.33 31.49
N GLN A 461 5.08 6.60 32.58
CA GLN A 461 5.70 7.11 33.81
C GLN A 461 6.80 6.18 34.37
N SER A 462 6.70 4.86 34.11
CA SER A 462 7.71 3.85 34.47
C SER A 462 8.84 3.71 33.46
N GLY A 463 8.90 4.57 32.42
CA GLY A 463 9.93 4.54 31.39
C GLY A 463 9.45 3.85 30.10
N ILE A 464 10.42 3.36 29.30
CA ILE A 464 10.15 2.75 27.99
C ILE A 464 9.88 1.26 28.15
N VAL A 465 8.71 0.79 27.71
CA VAL A 465 8.40 -0.63 27.55
C VAL A 465 8.71 -1.03 26.13
N LEU A 466 9.63 -1.95 25.96
CA LEU A 466 9.95 -2.55 24.68
C LEU A 466 9.23 -3.89 24.52
N SER A 467 8.69 -4.13 23.34
CA SER A 467 8.03 -5.39 22.98
C SER A 467 8.60 -5.93 21.69
N VAL A 468 8.90 -7.22 21.69
CA VAL A 468 9.29 -7.98 20.50
C VAL A 468 8.31 -9.13 20.35
N GLY A 469 7.69 -9.25 19.18
CA GLY A 469 6.78 -10.31 18.81
C GLY A 469 7.26 -11.03 17.56
N LEU A 470 7.10 -12.35 17.54
CA LEU A 470 7.25 -13.18 16.36
C LEU A 470 5.88 -13.80 16.07
N LYS A 471 5.34 -13.51 14.90
CA LYS A 471 4.04 -14.04 14.46
C LYS A 471 4.21 -14.82 13.17
N PHE A 472 3.92 -16.11 13.23
CA PHE A 472 3.95 -17.04 12.11
C PHE A 472 2.49 -17.32 11.68
N SER A 473 2.04 -16.69 10.62
CA SER A 473 0.61 -16.71 10.23
C SER A 473 0.23 -17.89 9.32
N ASN A 474 1.20 -18.69 8.89
CA ASN A 474 0.98 -19.89 8.09
C ASN A 474 1.48 -21.16 8.77
N PHE A 475 1.44 -21.20 10.09
CA PHE A 475 1.91 -22.34 10.88
C PHE A 475 1.10 -23.59 10.58
N ALA A 476 1.74 -24.76 10.72
CA ALA A 476 1.13 -26.08 10.52
C ALA A 476 1.55 -27.04 11.63
N ILE A 477 0.74 -27.15 12.68
CA ILE A 477 1.02 -28.02 13.83
C ILE A 477 1.19 -29.49 13.43
N GLN A 478 0.44 -29.95 12.40
CA GLN A 478 0.53 -31.31 11.86
C GLN A 478 1.89 -31.64 11.23
N ASN A 479 2.64 -30.60 10.88
CA ASN A 479 3.96 -30.74 10.25
C ASN A 479 5.11 -30.62 11.26
N LEU A 480 4.82 -30.52 12.56
CA LEU A 480 5.83 -30.32 13.60
C LEU A 480 6.90 -31.43 13.59
N PHE A 481 6.57 -32.65 13.18
CA PHE A 481 7.51 -33.76 13.06
C PHE A 481 7.97 -34.05 11.62
N LYS A 482 7.75 -33.10 10.69
CA LYS A 482 8.10 -33.23 9.28
C LYS A 482 9.11 -32.13 8.86
N PRO A 483 10.43 -32.27 9.15
CA PRO A 483 11.42 -31.21 8.91
C PRO A 483 11.49 -30.71 7.47
N LYS A 484 11.13 -31.57 6.48
CA LYS A 484 11.09 -31.21 5.06
C LYS A 484 10.08 -30.10 4.72
N THR A 485 9.09 -29.85 5.59
CA THR A 485 8.08 -28.80 5.41
C THR A 485 8.46 -27.48 6.10
N TYR A 486 9.60 -27.46 6.79
CA TYR A 486 10.05 -26.26 7.49
C TYR A 486 10.68 -25.28 6.52
N ARG A 487 10.38 -24.02 6.73
CA ARG A 487 11.17 -22.89 6.20
C ARG A 487 11.93 -22.21 7.34
N ILE A 488 11.23 -21.64 8.31
CA ILE A 488 11.73 -21.26 9.64
C ILE A 488 10.98 -22.13 10.66
N VAL A 489 9.67 -22.21 10.48
CA VAL A 489 8.72 -23.06 11.23
C VAL A 489 7.96 -23.95 10.24
N PRO A 490 7.29 -25.05 10.68
CA PRO A 490 6.42 -25.82 9.80
C PRO A 490 5.27 -24.96 9.30
N GLN A 491 5.04 -24.96 7.97
CA GLN A 491 4.06 -24.07 7.31
C GLN A 491 3.09 -24.87 6.44
N GLY A 492 1.96 -24.23 6.07
CA GLY A 492 1.01 -24.72 5.07
C GLY A 492 -0.46 -24.70 5.47
N GLU A 493 -0.81 -24.77 6.77
CA GLU A 493 -2.19 -24.93 7.27
C GLU A 493 -2.93 -23.60 7.55
N GLY A 494 -2.24 -22.47 7.45
CA GLY A 494 -2.83 -21.16 7.75
C GLY A 494 -3.15 -20.95 9.24
N GLN A 495 -2.56 -21.75 10.13
CA GLN A 495 -2.63 -21.55 11.58
C GLN A 495 -1.69 -20.42 12.00
N THR A 496 -1.94 -19.82 13.14
CA THR A 496 -1.09 -18.74 13.67
C THR A 496 -0.41 -19.18 14.97
N LEU A 497 0.92 -19.05 15.01
CA LEU A 497 1.71 -19.17 16.21
C LEU A 497 2.33 -17.80 16.51
N SER A 498 2.09 -17.29 17.72
CA SER A 498 2.64 -16.00 18.16
C SER A 498 3.45 -16.18 19.44
N LEU A 499 4.65 -15.60 19.43
CA LEU A 499 5.55 -15.52 20.57
C LEU A 499 5.77 -14.03 20.85
N LYS A 500 5.54 -13.58 22.09
CA LYS A 500 5.73 -12.17 22.43
C LYS A 500 6.49 -12.03 23.74
N ALA A 501 7.47 -11.15 23.73
CA ALA A 501 8.22 -10.75 24.92
C ALA A 501 8.15 -9.23 25.06
N GLN A 502 7.81 -8.77 26.28
CA GLN A 502 7.77 -7.35 26.61
C GLN A 502 8.63 -7.13 27.84
N ALA A 503 9.40 -6.06 27.87
CA ALA A 503 10.18 -5.73 29.02
C ALA A 503 10.33 -4.20 29.19
N ASN A 504 10.34 -3.79 30.47
CA ASN A 504 10.81 -2.49 30.91
C ASN A 504 11.92 -2.75 31.96
N GLY A 505 13.12 -3.06 31.44
CA GLY A 505 14.22 -3.48 32.29
C GLY A 505 13.82 -4.60 33.25
N MET A 506 14.14 -4.42 34.55
CA MET A 506 13.77 -5.36 35.61
C MET A 506 12.40 -5.07 36.23
N TYR A 507 11.80 -3.91 35.91
CA TYR A 507 10.54 -3.48 36.52
C TYR A 507 9.35 -4.31 36.04
N TYR A 508 9.28 -4.56 34.73
CA TYR A 508 8.18 -5.30 34.11
C TYR A 508 8.72 -6.23 33.04
N GLN A 509 8.28 -7.47 33.07
CA GLN A 509 8.55 -8.48 32.05
C GLN A 509 7.28 -9.27 31.79
N ASN A 510 6.98 -9.53 30.53
CA ASN A 510 5.85 -10.35 30.12
C ASN A 510 6.23 -11.22 28.92
N TYR A 511 5.97 -12.50 29.03
CA TYR A 511 6.23 -13.49 28.00
C TYR A 511 4.92 -14.20 27.67
N SER A 512 4.59 -14.30 26.42
CA SER A 512 3.37 -15.00 26.00
C SER A 512 3.60 -15.85 24.76
N ILE A 513 2.89 -16.97 24.71
CA ILE A 513 2.76 -17.85 23.55
C ILE A 513 1.30 -18.05 23.28
N SER A 514 0.90 -17.92 22.01
CA SER A 514 -0.47 -18.20 21.60
C SER A 514 -0.51 -18.98 20.29
N PHE A 515 -1.41 -19.93 20.22
CA PHE A 515 -1.72 -20.71 19.04
C PHE A 515 -3.18 -20.49 18.66
N PHE A 516 -3.44 -20.30 17.37
CA PHE A 516 -4.77 -20.10 16.82
C PHE A 516 -4.95 -20.92 15.53
N ASP A 517 -5.99 -21.73 15.50
CA ASP A 517 -6.42 -22.47 14.32
C ASP A 517 -7.80 -21.93 13.88
N PRO A 518 -7.94 -21.31 12.70
CA PRO A 518 -9.22 -20.77 12.23
C PRO A 518 -10.23 -21.86 11.79
N TRP A 519 -9.74 -23.08 11.51
CA TRP A 519 -10.54 -24.17 10.97
C TRP A 519 -10.26 -25.52 11.65
N LEU A 520 -10.49 -25.59 12.94
CA LEU A 520 -10.27 -26.81 13.70
C LEU A 520 -10.98 -28.03 13.05
N GLY A 521 -10.17 -29.02 12.66
CA GLY A 521 -10.63 -30.19 11.94
C GLY A 521 -10.93 -30.01 10.45
N GLY A 522 -10.68 -28.81 9.88
CA GLY A 522 -10.68 -28.53 8.43
C GLY A 522 -12.03 -28.52 7.71
N LYS A 523 -13.14 -28.94 8.37
CA LYS A 523 -14.44 -29.13 7.71
C LYS A 523 -15.43 -27.97 7.90
N ARG A 524 -15.30 -27.22 8.99
CA ARG A 524 -16.16 -26.08 9.33
C ARG A 524 -15.30 -24.91 9.84
N PRO A 525 -15.74 -23.66 9.66
CA PRO A 525 -15.02 -22.48 10.13
C PRO A 525 -15.13 -22.33 11.66
N ASN A 526 -14.67 -23.35 12.37
CA ASN A 526 -14.62 -23.37 13.83
C ASN A 526 -13.20 -23.08 14.25
N SER A 527 -13.01 -21.99 14.97
CA SER A 527 -11.70 -21.59 15.46
C SER A 527 -11.37 -22.24 16.80
N PHE A 528 -10.09 -22.49 17.01
CA PHE A 528 -9.56 -22.96 18.27
C PHE A 528 -8.36 -22.13 18.68
N SER A 529 -8.27 -21.75 19.95
CA SER A 529 -7.15 -20.99 20.45
C SER A 529 -6.65 -21.52 21.78
N VAL A 530 -5.34 -21.46 21.97
CA VAL A 530 -4.68 -21.73 23.24
C VAL A 530 -3.69 -20.63 23.46
N SER A 531 -3.67 -20.05 24.65
CA SER A 531 -2.64 -19.08 25.03
C SER A 531 -2.14 -19.35 26.44
N PHE A 532 -0.87 -19.03 26.64
CA PHE A 532 -0.18 -19.04 27.91
C PHE A 532 0.64 -17.77 28.06
N PHE A 533 0.62 -17.17 29.24
CA PHE A 533 1.50 -16.05 29.54
C PHE A 533 2.05 -16.09 30.96
N TYR A 534 3.22 -15.52 31.10
CA TYR A 534 3.89 -15.26 32.38
C TYR A 534 4.32 -13.81 32.44
N SER A 535 3.91 -13.10 33.46
CA SER A 535 4.41 -11.74 33.70
C SER A 535 4.91 -11.57 35.14
N VAL A 536 5.90 -10.73 35.26
CA VAL A 536 6.44 -10.31 36.56
C VAL A 536 6.60 -8.80 36.57
N GLN A 537 6.16 -8.19 37.64
CA GLN A 537 6.38 -6.79 37.95
C GLN A 537 7.10 -6.71 39.28
N THR A 538 8.24 -6.02 39.38
CA THR A 538 9.01 -5.86 40.60
C THR A 538 8.83 -4.45 41.15
N GLY A 539 8.86 -4.30 42.46
CA GLY A 539 8.82 -3.01 43.11
C GLY A 539 10.21 -2.36 43.23
N LEU A 540 10.22 -1.08 43.59
CA LEU A 540 11.43 -0.40 44.02
C LEU A 540 11.76 -0.78 45.45
N SER A 541 13.07 -0.84 45.83
CA SER A 541 13.45 -1.20 47.20
C SER A 541 13.02 -0.11 48.20
N SER A 542 12.70 -0.53 49.44
CA SER A 542 12.41 0.39 50.55
C SER A 542 13.56 1.35 50.79
N ARG A 543 14.82 0.91 50.62
CA ARG A 543 16.00 1.75 50.70
C ARG A 543 16.02 2.89 49.69
N TYR A 544 15.44 2.69 48.52
CA TYR A 544 15.29 3.75 47.51
C TYR A 544 14.38 4.87 48.03
N TYR A 545 13.22 4.50 48.58
CA TYR A 545 12.29 5.47 49.16
C TYR A 545 12.83 6.16 50.41
N ASP A 546 13.53 5.43 51.26
CA ASP A 546 14.13 5.98 52.47
C ASP A 546 15.28 6.96 52.14
N ASN A 547 16.14 6.61 51.22
CA ASN A 547 17.21 7.49 50.72
C ASN A 547 16.65 8.72 49.99
N TYR A 548 15.60 8.52 49.14
CA TYR A 548 14.97 9.61 48.43
C TYR A 548 14.30 10.59 49.42
N ASN A 549 13.54 10.10 50.37
CA ASN A 549 12.88 10.91 51.38
C ASN A 549 13.89 11.62 52.30
N TYR A 550 14.98 10.93 52.69
CA TYR A 550 16.05 11.52 53.47
C TYR A 550 16.76 12.63 52.72
N MET A 551 17.16 12.40 51.46
CA MET A 551 17.81 13.39 50.62
C MET A 551 16.89 14.54 50.27
N TYR A 552 15.62 14.26 49.95
CA TYR A 552 14.60 15.26 49.66
C TYR A 552 14.37 16.19 50.88
N ASN A 553 14.22 15.63 52.07
CA ASN A 553 14.05 16.38 53.31
C ASN A 553 15.34 17.11 53.73
N TYR A 554 16.52 16.52 53.51
CA TYR A 554 17.81 17.17 53.76
C TYR A 554 18.03 18.38 52.85
N TYR A 555 17.80 18.24 51.55
CA TYR A 555 17.92 19.35 50.59
C TYR A 555 16.83 20.42 50.78
N ASN A 556 15.60 20.04 50.98
CA ASN A 556 14.54 21.01 51.28
C ASN A 556 14.83 21.82 52.57
N ASN A 557 15.28 21.17 53.63
CA ASN A 557 15.68 21.88 54.83
C ASN A 557 16.93 22.78 54.63
N TYR A 558 17.91 22.31 53.85
CA TYR A 558 19.09 23.07 53.56
C TYR A 558 18.80 24.30 52.69
N TYR A 559 18.00 24.14 51.65
CA TYR A 559 17.65 25.24 50.72
C TYR A 559 16.62 26.19 51.28
N ASN A 560 15.60 25.71 51.99
CA ASN A 560 14.65 26.59 52.68
C ASN A 560 15.29 27.46 53.74
N ASN A 561 16.37 27.00 54.38
CA ASN A 561 17.13 27.79 55.34
C ASN A 561 18.13 28.80 54.73
N TYR A 562 18.54 28.57 53.46
CA TYR A 562 19.62 29.39 52.86
C TYR A 562 19.15 30.29 51.71
N TYR A 563 18.09 29.93 50.94
CA TYR A 563 17.75 30.60 49.68
C TYR A 563 16.29 31.01 49.49
N GLY A 564 15.41 30.75 50.43
CA GLY A 564 13.99 31.09 50.29
C GLY A 564 13.28 30.25 49.23
N ASN A 565 11.99 30.17 49.29
CA ASN A 565 11.07 29.16 48.78
C ASN A 565 10.94 28.91 47.22
N ASP A 566 11.95 29.14 46.38
CA ASP A 566 11.73 29.12 44.91
C ASP A 566 12.81 28.41 44.06
N TYR A 567 13.48 27.36 44.52
CA TYR A 567 14.40 26.61 43.65
C TYR A 567 14.07 25.12 43.55
N TYR A 568 13.60 24.68 42.39
CA TYR A 568 13.46 23.31 41.95
C TYR A 568 14.82 22.76 41.48
N TYR A 569 15.41 21.82 42.22
CA TYR A 569 16.62 21.13 41.78
C TYR A 569 16.28 19.83 41.05
N GLY A 570 16.83 19.68 39.84
CA GLY A 570 16.66 18.51 38.98
C GLY A 570 17.17 17.21 39.62
N THR A 571 16.46 16.17 39.39
CA THR A 571 16.73 14.80 39.87
C THR A 571 18.08 14.30 39.35
N ASN A 572 19.03 14.12 40.23
CA ASN A 572 20.22 13.32 39.93
C ASN A 572 19.80 11.87 39.73
N ASN A 573 20.28 11.26 38.65
CA ASN A 573 20.12 9.87 38.28
C ASN A 573 20.81 8.96 39.32
N TYR A 574 20.14 8.69 40.45
CA TYR A 574 20.53 7.59 41.32
C TYR A 574 19.95 6.31 40.72
N GLY A 575 20.79 5.32 40.45
CA GLY A 575 20.40 4.02 39.91
C GLY A 575 19.24 3.43 40.71
N THR A 576 18.15 3.10 40.05
CA THR A 576 16.98 2.47 40.65
C THR A 576 17.35 1.07 41.11
N GLU A 577 17.35 0.84 42.41
CA GLU A 577 17.58 -0.47 43.00
C GLU A 577 16.22 -1.21 43.09
N TYR A 578 16.08 -2.32 42.37
CA TYR A 578 14.89 -3.15 42.38
C TYR A 578 14.97 -4.21 43.50
N ASP A 579 13.91 -4.32 44.29
CA ASP A 579 13.82 -5.35 45.33
C ASP A 579 13.14 -6.61 44.74
N LYS A 580 13.90 -7.69 44.62
CA LYS A 580 13.42 -9.01 44.22
C LYS A 580 12.40 -9.63 45.17
N ASN A 581 12.26 -9.10 46.38
CA ASN A 581 11.27 -9.53 47.36
C ASN A 581 9.95 -8.76 47.27
N VAL A 582 9.89 -7.70 46.46
CA VAL A 582 8.69 -6.91 46.16
C VAL A 582 8.28 -7.23 44.75
N PHE A 583 7.25 -8.07 44.57
CA PHE A 583 6.83 -8.45 43.23
C PHE A 583 5.35 -8.79 43.16
N MET A 584 4.83 -8.67 41.97
CA MET A 584 3.60 -9.28 41.51
C MET A 584 3.90 -10.19 40.31
N ARG A 585 3.66 -11.49 40.44
CA ARG A 585 3.80 -12.46 39.34
C ARG A 585 2.42 -12.92 38.89
N THR A 586 2.22 -12.99 37.58
CA THR A 586 0.97 -13.49 37.00
C THR A 586 1.29 -14.63 36.05
N VAL A 587 0.62 -15.75 36.24
CA VAL A 587 0.62 -16.87 35.28
C VAL A 587 -0.79 -17.01 34.76
N GLY A 588 -0.95 -17.09 33.44
CA GLY A 588 -2.27 -17.27 32.86
C GLY A 588 -2.26 -18.26 31.70
N ALA A 589 -3.35 -18.98 31.61
CA ALA A 589 -3.64 -19.90 30.49
C ALA A 589 -5.09 -19.73 30.05
N SER A 590 -5.34 -19.80 28.76
CA SER A 590 -6.70 -19.81 28.23
C SER A 590 -6.84 -20.76 27.06
N VAL A 591 -8.03 -21.35 26.96
CA VAL A 591 -8.45 -22.21 25.85
C VAL A 591 -9.78 -21.67 25.33
N GLY A 592 -9.88 -21.49 24.03
CA GLY A 592 -11.06 -20.93 23.40
C GLY A 592 -11.48 -21.69 22.16
N TYR A 593 -12.77 -21.64 21.91
CA TYR A 593 -13.41 -22.22 20.74
C TYR A 593 -14.41 -21.22 20.16
N GLY A 594 -14.38 -21.06 18.84
CA GLY A 594 -15.26 -20.14 18.12
C GLY A 594 -15.93 -20.81 16.93
N THR A 595 -17.07 -20.27 16.54
CA THR A 595 -17.79 -20.71 15.34
C THR A 595 -18.37 -19.53 14.58
N ARG A 596 -18.39 -19.60 13.26
CA ARG A 596 -19.07 -18.64 12.39
C ARG A 596 -20.56 -19.00 12.35
N LEU A 597 -21.40 -18.02 12.62
CA LEU A 597 -22.85 -18.18 12.56
C LEU A 597 -23.33 -17.99 11.11
N LYS A 598 -24.47 -18.57 10.79
CA LYS A 598 -25.15 -18.39 9.50
C LYS A 598 -26.27 -17.35 9.55
N TRP A 599 -26.76 -17.07 10.75
CA TRP A 599 -27.85 -16.14 11.00
C TRP A 599 -27.44 -15.15 12.12
N PRO A 600 -27.75 -13.87 12.03
CA PRO A 600 -28.53 -13.16 10.97
C PRO A 600 -27.79 -13.03 9.63
N ASP A 601 -26.48 -12.97 9.62
CA ASP A 601 -25.60 -13.05 8.46
C ASP A 601 -24.32 -13.84 8.80
N ASP A 602 -23.52 -14.18 7.81
CA ASP A 602 -22.31 -15.00 8.00
C ASP A 602 -21.06 -14.19 8.42
N TYR A 603 -21.23 -12.91 8.73
CA TYR A 603 -20.19 -12.08 9.38
C TYR A 603 -20.17 -12.24 10.89
N PHE A 604 -21.21 -12.86 11.47
CA PHE A 604 -21.26 -13.12 12.90
C PHE A 604 -20.39 -14.31 13.29
N THR A 605 -19.65 -14.12 14.39
CA THR A 605 -18.89 -15.18 15.05
C THR A 605 -19.27 -15.24 16.52
N PHE A 606 -19.39 -16.45 17.04
CA PHE A 606 -19.56 -16.70 18.46
C PHE A 606 -18.31 -17.38 18.98
N TYR A 607 -17.71 -16.84 20.03
CA TYR A 607 -16.48 -17.35 20.63
C TYR A 607 -16.68 -17.53 22.14
N GLY A 608 -16.31 -18.71 22.66
CA GLY A 608 -16.29 -19.00 24.08
C GLY A 608 -14.87 -19.37 24.51
N ASN A 609 -14.44 -18.91 25.67
CA ASN A 609 -13.16 -19.29 26.23
C ASN A 609 -13.22 -19.50 27.74
N ILE A 610 -12.39 -20.41 28.21
CA ILE A 610 -12.11 -20.59 29.64
C ILE A 610 -10.71 -20.06 29.87
N SER A 611 -10.56 -19.18 30.85
CA SER A 611 -9.28 -18.62 31.23
C SER A 611 -9.02 -18.80 32.73
N TYR A 612 -7.80 -19.15 33.05
CA TYR A 612 -7.30 -19.22 34.42
C TYR A 612 -6.09 -18.30 34.55
N GLN A 613 -6.12 -17.47 35.58
CA GLN A 613 -4.99 -16.58 35.94
C GLN A 613 -4.70 -16.70 37.43
N ARG A 614 -3.42 -16.75 37.78
CA ARG A 614 -2.95 -16.78 39.14
C ARG A 614 -2.04 -15.60 39.37
N TYR A 615 -2.43 -14.75 40.30
CA TYR A 615 -1.69 -13.59 40.78
C TYR A 615 -1.00 -13.96 42.10
N HIS A 616 0.31 -13.78 42.15
CA HIS A 616 1.11 -13.98 43.37
C HIS A 616 1.78 -12.66 43.70
N LEU A 617 1.31 -12.04 44.81
CA LEU A 617 1.84 -10.79 45.37
C LEU A 617 2.74 -11.13 46.57
N LYS A 618 3.90 -10.45 46.69
CA LYS A 618 4.76 -10.53 47.84
C LYS A 618 5.26 -9.12 48.15
N ASN A 619 4.95 -8.64 49.35
CA ASN A 619 5.28 -7.29 49.82
C ASN A 619 4.90 -6.19 48.81
N TRP A 620 3.85 -6.42 48.03
CA TRP A 620 3.39 -5.50 47.01
C TRP A 620 2.69 -4.29 47.62
N PHE A 621 2.54 -3.22 46.87
CA PHE A 621 1.95 -1.98 47.37
C PHE A 621 0.46 -2.18 47.69
N LYS A 622 0.13 -2.05 49.01
CA LYS A 622 -1.23 -2.20 49.53
C LYS A 622 -2.27 -1.32 48.83
N SER A 623 -1.82 -0.14 48.38
CA SER A 623 -2.64 0.85 47.71
C SER A 623 -3.26 0.37 46.38
N TYR A 624 -2.68 -0.65 45.74
CA TYR A 624 -3.21 -1.16 44.45
C TYR A 624 -4.37 -2.13 44.62
N TYR A 625 -4.26 -3.06 45.56
CA TYR A 625 -5.22 -4.18 45.70
C TYR A 625 -5.77 -4.30 47.13
N GLY A 626 -5.33 -3.44 48.03
CA GLY A 626 -5.75 -3.45 49.45
C GLY A 626 -5.01 -4.46 50.33
N PHE A 627 -4.10 -5.29 49.77
CA PHE A 627 -3.25 -6.22 50.51
C PHE A 627 -1.86 -6.32 49.87
N GLU A 628 -0.84 -6.70 50.64
CA GLU A 628 0.57 -6.68 50.19
C GLU A 628 1.07 -8.05 49.76
N THR A 629 0.62 -9.08 50.45
CA THR A 629 1.07 -10.46 50.20
C THR A 629 -0.15 -11.39 50.12
N GLY A 630 -0.15 -12.23 49.12
CA GLY A 630 -1.24 -13.18 48.92
C GLY A 630 -1.22 -13.85 47.55
N VAL A 631 -2.04 -14.85 47.40
CA VAL A 631 -2.26 -15.52 46.13
C VAL A 631 -3.73 -15.42 45.75
N THR A 632 -3.99 -14.92 44.54
CA THR A 632 -5.34 -14.76 44.02
C THR A 632 -5.50 -15.59 42.77
N ASN A 633 -6.61 -16.30 42.63
CA ASN A 633 -6.96 -17.10 41.47
C ASN A 633 -8.19 -16.51 40.79
N ASP A 634 -8.12 -16.44 39.48
CA ASP A 634 -9.19 -16.02 38.59
C ASP A 634 -9.48 -17.17 37.62
N LEU A 635 -10.65 -17.80 37.74
CA LEU A 635 -11.15 -18.77 36.79
C LEU A 635 -12.43 -18.21 36.18
N SER A 636 -12.36 -17.83 34.91
CA SER A 636 -13.46 -17.17 34.22
C SER A 636 -13.86 -17.87 32.93
N LEU A 637 -15.17 -17.82 32.63
CA LEU A 637 -15.77 -18.18 31.37
C LEU A 637 -16.03 -16.88 30.59
N GLY A 638 -15.43 -16.75 29.42
CA GLY A 638 -15.68 -15.66 28.48
C GLY A 638 -16.56 -16.09 27.33
N LEU A 639 -17.55 -15.27 26.98
CA LEU A 639 -18.38 -15.42 25.80
C LEU A 639 -18.34 -14.14 24.99
N THR A 640 -18.11 -14.24 23.69
CA THR A 640 -18.05 -13.09 22.79
C THR A 640 -18.88 -13.35 21.55
N LEU A 641 -19.82 -12.45 21.28
CA LEU A 641 -20.53 -12.38 20.01
C LEU A 641 -19.95 -11.20 19.23
N SER A 642 -19.41 -11.46 18.06
CA SER A 642 -18.86 -10.40 17.22
C SER A 642 -19.36 -10.48 15.80
N ARG A 643 -19.42 -9.32 15.13
CA ARG A 643 -19.72 -9.17 13.71
C ARG A 643 -18.64 -8.30 13.07
N ASN A 644 -18.03 -8.80 12.01
CA ASN A 644 -16.99 -8.04 11.31
C ASN A 644 -17.22 -8.09 9.79
N SER A 645 -17.64 -6.93 9.23
CA SER A 645 -17.89 -6.76 7.80
C SER A 645 -17.00 -5.67 7.17
N ILE A 646 -15.86 -5.33 7.81
CA ILE A 646 -14.93 -4.33 7.28
C ILE A 646 -14.30 -4.80 5.97
N ASP A 647 -14.08 -3.86 5.05
CA ASP A 647 -13.52 -4.13 3.72
C ASP A 647 -11.99 -4.34 3.74
N ASN A 648 -11.28 -3.60 4.56
CA ASN A 648 -9.82 -3.68 4.69
C ASN A 648 -9.39 -3.48 6.14
N PRO A 649 -8.53 -4.35 6.69
CA PRO A 649 -8.11 -4.26 8.09
C PRO A 649 -7.13 -3.10 8.38
N ILE A 650 -6.44 -2.55 7.36
CA ILE A 650 -5.44 -1.49 7.55
C ILE A 650 -6.07 -0.12 7.39
N TYR A 651 -6.63 0.15 6.23
CA TYR A 651 -7.38 1.39 5.96
C TYR A 651 -8.81 1.05 5.57
N THR A 652 -9.66 0.91 6.57
CA THR A 652 -11.07 0.57 6.40
C THR A 652 -11.82 1.76 5.79
N ARG A 653 -12.59 1.49 4.74
CA ARG A 653 -13.43 2.49 4.07
C ARG A 653 -14.92 2.26 4.31
N ARG A 654 -15.33 0.99 4.41
CA ARG A 654 -16.73 0.58 4.56
C ARG A 654 -16.85 -0.58 5.52
N GLY A 655 -18.05 -0.73 6.08
CA GLY A 655 -18.41 -1.85 6.91
C GLY A 655 -18.47 -1.52 8.39
N SER A 656 -18.64 -2.56 9.19
CA SER A 656 -18.77 -2.41 10.65
C SER A 656 -18.03 -3.53 11.39
N SER A 657 -17.58 -3.20 12.60
CA SER A 657 -17.05 -4.17 13.55
C SER A 657 -17.78 -3.99 14.88
N LEU A 658 -18.53 -4.99 15.31
CA LEU A 658 -19.29 -5.01 16.54
C LEU A 658 -18.81 -6.16 17.40
N SER A 659 -18.72 -5.96 18.73
CA SER A 659 -18.36 -7.02 19.66
C SER A 659 -19.06 -6.81 21.01
N LEU A 660 -19.75 -7.83 21.48
CA LEU A 660 -20.29 -7.94 22.83
C LEU A 660 -19.59 -9.09 23.54
N SER A 661 -18.85 -8.78 24.60
CA SER A 661 -18.11 -9.75 25.40
C SER A 661 -18.61 -9.76 26.84
N VAL A 662 -18.77 -10.95 27.37
CA VAL A 662 -19.10 -11.20 28.78
C VAL A 662 -18.07 -12.16 29.34
N ALA A 663 -17.38 -11.75 30.41
CA ALA A 663 -16.53 -12.64 31.18
C ALA A 663 -17.11 -12.79 32.58
N ALA A 664 -17.30 -14.00 33.05
CA ALA A 664 -17.88 -14.27 34.34
C ALA A 664 -17.08 -15.33 35.08
N THR A 665 -16.77 -15.05 36.34
CA THR A 665 -16.18 -16.04 37.25
C THR A 665 -17.28 -16.89 37.89
N PHE A 666 -16.88 -18.00 38.49
CA PHE A 666 -17.83 -18.83 39.26
C PHE A 666 -18.29 -18.06 40.52
N PRO A 667 -19.59 -18.01 40.82
CA PRO A 667 -20.14 -17.25 41.93
C PRO A 667 -20.00 -17.99 43.27
N TYR A 668 -18.79 -18.14 43.78
CA TYR A 668 -18.48 -18.89 45.02
C TYR A 668 -19.30 -18.38 46.20
N SER A 669 -19.48 -17.05 46.34
CA SER A 669 -20.19 -16.45 47.48
C SER A 669 -21.69 -16.76 47.50
N LEU A 670 -22.30 -17.01 46.33
CA LEU A 670 -23.72 -17.40 46.28
C LEU A 670 -23.96 -18.86 46.68
N LEU A 671 -22.93 -19.67 46.57
CA LEU A 671 -22.99 -21.08 46.94
C LEU A 671 -22.56 -21.34 48.40
N MET A 672 -21.64 -20.55 48.93
CA MET A 672 -21.12 -20.61 50.30
C MET A 672 -21.82 -19.59 51.20
N LYS A 673 -23.10 -19.79 51.50
CA LYS A 673 -23.95 -18.78 52.19
C LYS A 673 -23.58 -18.55 53.65
N ASP A 674 -22.89 -19.49 54.28
CA ASP A 674 -22.52 -19.42 55.73
C ASP A 674 -21.19 -18.71 55.97
N VAL A 675 -20.57 -18.08 54.95
CA VAL A 675 -19.30 -17.40 55.06
C VAL A 675 -19.52 -15.89 55.19
N ASP A 676 -19.08 -15.30 56.28
CA ASP A 676 -19.08 -13.83 56.45
C ASP A 676 -17.83 -13.20 55.81
N TYR A 677 -17.99 -12.83 54.52
CA TYR A 677 -16.92 -12.18 53.76
C TYR A 677 -16.56 -10.78 54.25
N ALA A 678 -17.44 -10.11 54.99
CA ALA A 678 -17.18 -8.75 55.49
C ALA A 678 -16.13 -8.74 56.59
N SER A 679 -16.11 -9.80 57.45
CA SER A 679 -15.14 -9.92 58.53
C SER A 679 -13.79 -10.54 58.11
N MET A 680 -13.71 -11.14 56.92
CA MET A 680 -12.49 -11.77 56.41
C MET A 680 -11.44 -10.75 55.99
N ASP A 681 -10.15 -11.09 56.18
CA ASP A 681 -9.06 -10.33 55.59
C ASP A 681 -9.17 -10.27 54.08
N LEU A 682 -8.78 -9.15 53.49
CA LEU A 682 -8.94 -8.92 52.06
C LEU A 682 -8.15 -9.92 51.19
N ALA A 683 -6.96 -10.32 51.62
CA ALA A 683 -6.15 -11.32 50.95
C ALA A 683 -6.83 -12.70 50.93
N GLU A 684 -7.46 -13.11 52.07
CA GLU A 684 -8.20 -14.38 52.18
C GLU A 684 -9.46 -14.39 51.31
N ARG A 685 -10.32 -13.35 51.39
CA ARG A 685 -11.53 -13.28 50.61
C ARG A 685 -11.26 -13.15 49.11
N SER A 686 -10.09 -12.60 48.70
CA SER A 686 -9.64 -12.47 47.32
C SER A 686 -8.94 -13.72 46.77
N LYS A 687 -8.79 -14.80 47.55
CA LYS A 687 -8.13 -16.04 47.12
C LYS A 687 -8.74 -16.64 45.85
N TRP A 688 -10.05 -16.54 45.67
CA TRP A 688 -10.79 -16.78 44.47
C TRP A 688 -11.66 -15.57 44.20
N ILE A 689 -11.35 -14.82 43.15
CA ILE A 689 -12.09 -13.59 42.79
C ILE A 689 -13.42 -13.88 42.13
N GLU A 690 -14.33 -12.96 42.33
CA GLU A 690 -15.67 -13.03 41.75
C GLU A 690 -15.99 -11.72 41.03
N TYR A 691 -16.41 -11.84 39.79
CA TYR A 691 -16.91 -10.72 38.99
C TYR A 691 -17.72 -11.23 37.81
N HIS A 692 -18.50 -10.32 37.22
CA HIS A 692 -18.94 -10.42 35.85
C HIS A 692 -18.57 -9.12 35.13
N LYS A 693 -17.93 -9.25 33.97
CA LYS A 693 -17.41 -8.13 33.19
C LYS A 693 -18.07 -8.13 31.83
N TRP A 694 -18.66 -6.99 31.48
CA TRP A 694 -19.35 -6.79 30.21
C TRP A 694 -18.62 -5.76 29.42
N LYS A 695 -18.39 -6.02 28.11
CA LYS A 695 -17.82 -5.03 27.20
C LYS A 695 -18.57 -5.02 25.88
N PHE A 696 -18.89 -3.83 25.43
CA PHE A 696 -19.46 -3.62 24.11
C PHE A 696 -18.56 -2.67 23.34
N ASN A 697 -18.16 -3.06 22.13
CA ASN A 697 -17.37 -2.25 21.22
C ASN A 697 -18.06 -2.23 19.87
N ALA A 698 -18.20 -1.05 19.29
CA ALA A 698 -18.79 -0.85 17.98
C ALA A 698 -17.96 0.15 17.17
N LYS A 699 -17.66 -0.20 15.93
CA LYS A 699 -17.03 0.70 14.95
C LYS A 699 -17.81 0.61 13.64
N PHE A 700 -18.11 1.77 13.05
CA PHE A 700 -18.79 1.90 11.76
C PHE A 700 -17.94 2.76 10.84
N PHE A 701 -17.84 2.39 9.57
CA PHE A 701 -17.08 3.12 8.56
C PHE A 701 -17.96 3.43 7.36
N VAL A 702 -18.04 4.72 7.01
CA VAL A 702 -18.88 5.23 5.93
C VAL A 702 -18.05 6.16 5.05
N PRO A 703 -17.88 5.86 3.75
CA PRO A 703 -17.24 6.79 2.83
C PRO A 703 -18.16 7.97 2.56
N LEU A 704 -17.63 9.19 2.66
CA LEU A 704 -18.38 10.44 2.46
C LEU A 704 -18.20 11.02 1.04
N THR A 705 -17.25 10.47 0.26
CA THR A 705 -16.97 10.93 -1.10
C THR A 705 -17.08 9.77 -2.08
N SER A 706 -17.47 10.07 -3.32
CA SER A 706 -17.62 9.06 -4.39
C SER A 706 -16.33 8.30 -4.71
N ASP A 707 -15.16 8.91 -4.46
CA ASP A 707 -13.86 8.26 -4.62
C ASP A 707 -13.44 7.43 -3.38
N ASN A 708 -14.32 7.28 -2.40
CA ASN A 708 -14.10 6.54 -1.14
C ASN A 708 -12.82 6.95 -0.37
N LYS A 709 -12.38 8.21 -0.53
CA LYS A 709 -11.18 8.69 0.16
C LYS A 709 -11.49 9.28 1.53
N LEU A 710 -12.47 10.16 1.60
CA LEU A 710 -12.89 10.71 2.88
C LEU A 710 -13.81 9.72 3.58
N VAL A 711 -13.38 9.19 4.72
CA VAL A 711 -14.11 8.18 5.48
C VAL A 711 -14.49 8.75 6.85
N LEU A 712 -15.75 8.60 7.20
CA LEU A 712 -16.24 8.81 8.56
C LEU A 712 -16.16 7.50 9.33
N MET A 713 -15.48 7.51 10.48
CA MET A 713 -15.50 6.42 11.45
C MET A 713 -16.24 6.89 12.70
N ALA A 714 -17.22 6.11 13.14
CA ALA A 714 -17.89 6.28 14.43
C ALA A 714 -17.58 5.07 15.32
N ARG A 715 -17.23 5.32 16.58
CA ARG A 715 -16.90 4.28 17.56
C ARG A 715 -17.64 4.53 18.88
N ALA A 716 -18.12 3.46 19.49
CA ALA A 716 -18.72 3.45 20.81
C ALA A 716 -18.19 2.25 21.60
N ASP A 717 -17.61 2.50 22.76
CA ASP A 717 -17.12 1.48 23.69
C ASP A 717 -17.74 1.68 25.06
N TYR A 718 -18.23 0.58 25.62
CA TYR A 718 -18.77 0.52 26.98
C TYR A 718 -18.16 -0.64 27.74
N GLY A 719 -17.87 -0.43 29.01
CA GLY A 719 -17.41 -1.50 29.89
C GLY A 719 -18.07 -1.42 31.25
N PHE A 720 -18.38 -2.55 31.80
CA PHE A 720 -18.96 -2.69 33.12
C PHE A 720 -18.34 -3.88 33.86
N LEU A 721 -17.80 -3.64 35.06
CA LEU A 721 -17.32 -4.63 35.99
C LEU A 721 -18.29 -4.71 37.18
N GLY A 722 -19.03 -5.80 37.25
CA GLY A 722 -19.99 -6.07 38.29
C GLY A 722 -19.48 -7.09 39.30
N TYR A 723 -20.27 -7.33 40.35
CA TYR A 723 -19.97 -8.27 41.42
C TYR A 723 -21.26 -9.07 41.78
N TYR A 724 -21.08 -10.28 42.31
CA TYR A 724 -22.19 -11.07 42.83
C TYR A 724 -22.47 -10.75 44.31
N ASN A 725 -21.39 -10.49 45.08
CA ASN A 725 -21.46 -10.08 46.48
C ASN A 725 -20.68 -8.78 46.70
N LYS A 726 -21.31 -7.79 47.36
CA LYS A 726 -20.71 -6.45 47.59
C LYS A 726 -19.44 -6.51 48.46
N ASP A 727 -19.37 -7.47 49.38
CA ASP A 727 -18.24 -7.62 50.29
C ASP A 727 -17.10 -8.45 49.69
N LYS A 728 -17.32 -9.08 48.52
CA LYS A 728 -16.35 -9.87 47.77
C LYS A 728 -16.04 -9.27 46.36
N ARG A 729 -16.06 -7.95 46.26
CA ARG A 729 -15.71 -7.27 45.02
C ARG A 729 -14.27 -7.57 44.62
N SER A 730 -14.05 -7.84 43.32
CA SER A 730 -12.71 -8.07 42.80
C SER A 730 -11.86 -6.80 42.88
N PRO A 731 -10.63 -6.88 43.43
CA PRO A 731 -9.67 -5.79 43.35
C PRO A 731 -9.05 -5.68 41.95
N PHE A 732 -9.23 -6.68 41.07
CA PHE A 732 -8.70 -6.77 39.73
C PHE A 732 -9.75 -6.51 38.65
N GLY A 733 -9.33 -6.26 37.44
CA GLY A 733 -10.22 -6.11 36.28
C GLY A 733 -10.81 -4.72 36.08
N LYS A 734 -10.45 -3.74 36.93
CA LYS A 734 -10.91 -2.35 36.84
C LYS A 734 -10.43 -1.66 35.55
N PHE A 735 -11.16 -0.61 35.14
CA PHE A 735 -10.83 0.21 34.00
C PHE A 735 -10.05 1.46 34.41
N TYR A 736 -9.00 1.77 33.65
CA TYR A 736 -8.15 2.93 33.82
C TYR A 736 -8.28 3.83 32.60
N VAL A 737 -8.98 4.97 32.72
CA VAL A 737 -9.46 5.77 31.59
C VAL A 737 -8.70 7.07 31.47
N GLY A 738 -8.19 7.35 30.26
CA GLY A 738 -7.42 8.53 29.88
C GLY A 738 -6.09 8.18 29.24
N GLY A 739 -5.45 9.15 28.60
CA GLY A 739 -4.17 9.00 27.93
C GLY A 739 -4.26 8.34 26.56
N ASP A 740 -3.14 7.76 26.16
CA ASP A 740 -2.97 7.07 24.86
C ASP A 740 -3.41 5.60 24.87
N GLY A 741 -3.92 5.10 25.98
CA GLY A 741 -4.29 3.69 26.12
C GLY A 741 -3.11 2.72 26.21
N MET A 742 -1.90 3.19 26.02
CA MET A 742 -0.66 2.37 25.98
C MET A 742 0.29 2.73 27.13
N SER A 743 0.29 3.99 27.50
CA SER A 743 1.21 4.52 28.50
C SER A 743 0.64 4.39 29.90
N GLY A 744 1.50 4.13 30.82
CA GLY A 744 1.19 4.22 32.21
C GLY A 744 1.39 2.95 32.98
N TYR A 745 1.12 3.05 34.24
CA TYR A 745 1.12 1.93 35.17
C TYR A 745 -0.01 0.96 34.79
N VAL A 746 0.24 0.11 33.81
CA VAL A 746 -0.58 -1.08 33.68
C VAL A 746 -0.25 -1.95 34.91
N THR A 747 -0.93 -1.67 35.98
CA THR A 747 -0.93 -2.61 37.10
C THR A 747 -1.58 -3.88 36.53
N ALA A 748 -0.86 -4.99 36.60
CA ALA A 748 -1.41 -6.25 36.12
C ALA A 748 -2.80 -6.44 36.71
N GLY A 749 -3.78 -6.76 35.87
CA GLY A 749 -5.18 -6.86 36.26
C GLY A 749 -6.01 -5.57 36.18
N THR A 750 -5.50 -4.49 35.58
CA THR A 750 -6.31 -3.34 35.15
C THR A 750 -6.35 -3.28 33.62
N GLU A 751 -7.41 -2.71 33.07
CA GLU A 751 -7.56 -2.51 31.62
C GLU A 751 -7.51 -1.01 31.28
N THR A 752 -6.53 -0.61 30.49
CA THR A 752 -6.34 0.81 30.11
C THR A 752 -7.24 1.14 28.93
N ILE A 753 -7.99 2.23 29.06
CA ILE A 753 -8.88 2.77 28.02
C ILE A 753 -8.37 4.14 27.64
N GLY A 754 -7.84 4.29 26.44
CA GLY A 754 -7.35 5.56 25.94
C GLY A 754 -8.48 6.58 25.72
N LEU A 755 -8.28 7.81 26.15
CA LEU A 755 -9.07 9.00 25.79
C LEU A 755 -8.10 10.16 25.58
N ARG A 756 -7.94 10.55 24.33
CA ARG A 756 -6.96 11.58 23.92
C ARG A 756 -7.32 12.95 24.49
N GLY A 757 -6.34 13.78 24.81
CA GLY A 757 -6.54 15.10 25.44
C GLY A 757 -6.60 15.08 26.96
N TYR A 758 -6.42 13.92 27.57
CA TYR A 758 -6.32 13.73 29.02
C TYR A 758 -5.09 12.92 29.38
N GLU A 759 -4.55 13.12 30.58
CA GLU A 759 -3.46 12.30 31.09
C GLU A 759 -3.93 10.86 31.37
N ALA A 760 -2.98 9.92 31.42
CA ALA A 760 -3.30 8.52 31.68
C ALA A 760 -4.04 8.37 33.02
N GLY A 761 -5.22 7.75 32.99
CA GLY A 761 -6.06 7.49 34.18
C GLY A 761 -6.77 8.72 34.77
N ALA A 762 -6.58 9.90 34.20
CA ALA A 762 -7.12 11.16 34.77
C ALA A 762 -8.65 11.18 34.89
N LEU A 763 -9.35 10.35 34.12
CA LEU A 763 -10.80 10.26 34.14
C LEU A 763 -11.32 9.11 35.03
N THR A 764 -10.43 8.38 35.70
CA THR A 764 -10.82 7.28 36.56
C THR A 764 -11.11 7.77 37.97
N PRO A 765 -12.28 7.43 38.58
CA PRO A 765 -12.58 7.81 39.95
C PRO A 765 -11.49 7.36 40.92
N TYR A 766 -11.15 8.26 41.83
CA TYR A 766 -10.11 8.04 42.84
C TYR A 766 -10.73 7.96 44.25
N SER A 767 -10.40 6.92 45.01
CA SER A 767 -11.02 6.65 46.33
C SER A 767 -10.41 7.40 47.49
N GLY A 768 -9.33 8.17 47.28
CA GLY A 768 -8.67 8.95 48.35
C GLY A 768 -7.77 8.18 49.32
N GLU A 769 -7.76 6.86 49.25
CA GLU A 769 -6.93 5.97 50.06
C GLU A 769 -5.67 5.56 49.28
N GLY A 770 -4.58 6.24 49.53
CA GLY A 770 -3.28 5.94 48.92
C GLY A 770 -3.08 6.52 47.52
N TYR A 771 -1.86 6.53 47.03
CA TYR A 771 -1.42 7.20 45.81
C TYR A 771 -2.04 6.68 44.50
N TYR A 772 -2.72 5.49 44.52
CA TYR A 772 -3.24 4.80 43.33
C TYR A 772 -4.62 4.17 43.48
N GLY A 773 -5.47 4.75 44.34
CA GLY A 773 -6.82 4.23 44.62
C GLY A 773 -7.83 4.40 43.49
N TYR A 774 -7.43 4.14 42.22
CA TYR A 774 -8.32 4.20 41.06
C TYR A 774 -9.42 3.14 41.13
N ASN A 775 -10.67 3.55 40.93
CA ASN A 775 -11.83 2.69 41.08
C ASN A 775 -12.81 2.83 39.89
N GLY A 776 -12.35 2.57 38.67
CA GLY A 776 -13.16 2.58 37.44
C GLY A 776 -13.81 1.21 37.22
N ASN A 777 -15.10 1.07 37.55
CA ASN A 777 -15.87 -0.15 37.30
C ASN A 777 -16.78 -0.04 36.09
N LEU A 778 -17.05 1.19 35.64
CA LEU A 778 -17.76 1.45 34.39
C LEU A 778 -16.98 2.46 33.58
N TYR A 779 -17.08 2.37 32.26
CA TYR A 779 -16.65 3.42 31.38
C TYR A 779 -17.52 3.52 30.14
N THR A 780 -17.51 4.69 29.56
CA THR A 780 -18.06 4.99 28.24
C THR A 780 -17.03 5.76 27.45
N LYS A 781 -16.84 5.39 26.19
CA LYS A 781 -16.04 6.14 25.22
C LYS A 781 -16.78 6.20 23.90
N LEU A 782 -16.94 7.41 23.40
CA LEU A 782 -17.47 7.69 22.06
C LEU A 782 -16.40 8.41 21.27
N CYS A 783 -16.27 8.09 19.99
CA CYS A 783 -15.31 8.73 19.10
C CYS A 783 -15.88 8.85 17.70
N VAL A 784 -15.68 10.01 17.09
CA VAL A 784 -15.98 10.24 15.68
C VAL A 784 -14.69 10.74 15.02
N GLU A 785 -14.26 10.09 13.95
CA GLU A 785 -13.06 10.45 13.19
C GLU A 785 -13.38 10.65 11.71
N LEU A 786 -12.82 11.71 11.15
CA LEU A 786 -12.73 11.91 9.71
C LEU A 786 -11.33 11.49 9.26
N ARG A 787 -11.23 10.52 8.36
CA ARG A 787 -9.98 9.93 7.86
C ARG A 787 -9.80 10.25 6.39
N TYR A 788 -8.60 10.69 6.02
CA TYR A 788 -8.25 10.99 4.63
C TYR A 788 -6.89 10.39 4.27
N PRO A 789 -6.80 9.53 3.24
CA PRO A 789 -5.56 8.89 2.86
C PRO A 789 -4.66 9.87 2.11
N LEU A 790 -3.42 10.00 2.58
CA LEU A 790 -2.37 10.78 1.92
C LEU A 790 -1.59 9.91 0.93
N LEU A 791 -1.34 8.65 1.30
CA LEU A 791 -0.64 7.67 0.49
C LEU A 791 -1.18 6.28 0.84
N LEU A 792 -1.63 5.53 -0.16
CA LEU A 792 -2.00 4.11 -0.01
C LEU A 792 -1.24 3.32 -1.07
N ASN A 793 -0.27 2.52 -0.66
CA ASN A 793 0.45 1.59 -1.51
C ASN A 793 0.82 0.32 -0.73
N GLN A 794 1.37 -0.68 -1.41
CA GLN A 794 1.72 -1.97 -0.80
C GLN A 794 2.79 -1.87 0.30
N GLN A 795 3.68 -0.88 0.22
CA GLN A 795 4.81 -0.73 1.14
C GLN A 795 4.51 0.21 2.31
N THR A 796 3.59 1.16 2.12
CA THR A 796 3.34 2.20 3.13
C THR A 796 1.94 2.76 2.95
N ASN A 797 1.14 2.76 4.03
CA ASN A 797 -0.13 3.46 4.05
C ASN A 797 -0.03 4.64 5.02
N ILE A 798 -0.36 5.84 4.53
CA ILE A 798 -0.33 7.08 5.32
C ILE A 798 -1.69 7.76 5.22
N TRP A 799 -2.29 8.08 6.36
CA TRP A 799 -3.52 8.86 6.38
C TRP A 799 -3.53 9.90 7.51
N ALA A 800 -4.17 11.00 7.25
CA ALA A 800 -4.48 12.02 8.25
C ALA A 800 -5.86 11.77 8.84
N LEU A 801 -6.08 12.20 10.07
CA LEU A 801 -7.37 12.15 10.73
C LEU A 801 -7.63 13.39 11.58
N ALA A 802 -8.90 13.70 11.71
CA ALA A 802 -9.40 14.66 12.68
C ALA A 802 -10.48 13.96 13.52
N PHE A 803 -10.51 14.19 14.81
CA PHE A 803 -11.40 13.45 15.69
C PHE A 803 -12.02 14.31 16.78
N VAL A 804 -13.16 13.82 17.26
CA VAL A 804 -13.81 14.28 18.50
C VAL A 804 -14.04 13.03 19.35
N GLU A 805 -13.64 13.08 20.61
CA GLU A 805 -13.86 12.03 21.61
C GLU A 805 -14.64 12.56 22.80
N ALA A 806 -15.41 11.67 23.39
CA ALA A 806 -16.13 11.94 24.64
C ALA A 806 -16.16 10.66 25.48
N GLY A 807 -15.82 10.74 26.75
CA GLY A 807 -15.84 9.57 27.61
C GLY A 807 -15.70 9.90 29.10
N ASN A 808 -15.96 8.94 29.93
CA ASN A 808 -15.80 9.05 31.39
C ASN A 808 -15.77 7.67 32.02
N ALA A 809 -15.39 7.62 33.30
CA ALA A 809 -15.45 6.42 34.13
C ALA A 809 -16.20 6.67 35.42
N TRP A 810 -16.85 5.64 35.97
CA TRP A 810 -17.58 5.67 37.24
C TRP A 810 -17.23 4.50 38.12
N SER A 811 -17.30 4.71 39.43
CA SER A 811 -16.99 3.71 40.44
C SER A 811 -18.13 2.69 40.67
N GLU A 812 -19.37 3.11 40.46
CA GLU A 812 -20.56 2.27 40.66
C GLU A 812 -21.64 2.57 39.65
N PHE A 813 -22.47 1.56 39.34
CA PHE A 813 -23.58 1.70 38.40
C PHE A 813 -24.60 2.77 38.81
N LYS A 814 -24.86 2.94 40.10
CA LYS A 814 -25.77 3.99 40.63
C LYS A 814 -25.29 5.43 40.31
N ASN A 815 -23.98 5.60 40.09
CA ASN A 815 -23.37 6.89 39.77
C ASN A 815 -23.26 7.13 38.24
N PHE A 816 -23.70 6.16 37.45
CA PHE A 816 -23.60 6.24 35.99
C PHE A 816 -24.51 7.35 35.44
N ASN A 817 -23.90 8.31 34.76
CA ASN A 817 -24.62 9.35 34.02
C ASN A 817 -24.09 9.40 32.58
N PRO A 818 -24.87 8.95 31.57
CA PRO A 818 -24.41 8.89 30.18
C PRO A 818 -24.17 10.26 29.56
N PHE A 819 -24.58 11.34 30.23
CA PHE A 819 -24.39 12.72 29.75
C PHE A 819 -23.21 13.44 30.40
N ASP A 820 -22.63 12.88 31.47
CA ASP A 820 -21.40 13.41 32.09
C ASP A 820 -20.18 12.84 31.38
N LEU A 821 -19.95 13.27 30.14
CA LEU A 821 -18.82 12.86 29.33
C LEU A 821 -17.80 13.99 29.23
N LYS A 822 -16.53 13.64 29.41
CA LYS A 822 -15.38 14.54 29.22
C LYS A 822 -14.99 14.54 27.76
N ARG A 823 -14.97 15.71 27.15
CA ARG A 823 -14.84 15.89 25.69
C ARG A 823 -13.42 16.30 25.30
N SER A 824 -13.00 15.84 24.16
CA SER A 824 -11.75 16.30 23.53
C SER A 824 -11.90 16.34 22.01
N ALA A 825 -11.02 17.08 21.36
CA ALA A 825 -10.91 17.11 19.90
C ALA A 825 -9.44 17.20 19.51
N GLY A 826 -9.10 16.70 18.31
CA GLY A 826 -7.73 16.70 17.88
C GLY A 826 -7.55 16.31 16.43
N VAL A 827 -6.28 16.25 16.05
CA VAL A 827 -5.83 15.83 14.72
C VAL A 827 -4.67 14.85 14.86
N GLY A 828 -4.51 14.00 13.87
CA GLY A 828 -3.42 13.03 13.91
C GLY A 828 -3.01 12.52 12.54
N VAL A 829 -1.91 11.81 12.53
CA VAL A 829 -1.37 11.13 11.34
C VAL A 829 -1.06 9.68 11.71
N ARG A 830 -1.37 8.79 10.79
CA ARG A 830 -1.07 7.37 10.88
C ARG A 830 -0.16 6.97 9.74
N VAL A 831 0.82 6.13 10.06
CA VAL A 831 1.74 5.51 9.10
C VAL A 831 1.76 4.01 9.38
N TYR A 832 1.30 3.22 8.44
CA TYR A 832 1.43 1.77 8.52
C TYR A 832 2.59 1.30 7.66
N LEU A 833 3.51 0.59 8.30
CA LEU A 833 4.67 -0.04 7.68
C LEU A 833 4.59 -1.55 7.93
N PRO A 834 4.64 -2.43 6.90
CA PRO A 834 4.47 -3.87 7.08
C PRO A 834 5.44 -4.51 8.10
N MET A 835 6.67 -4.00 8.22
CA MET A 835 7.66 -4.47 9.20
C MET A 835 7.45 -3.93 10.62
N PHE A 836 6.92 -2.72 10.77
CA PHE A 836 6.85 -2.01 12.06
C PHE A 836 5.42 -1.87 12.59
N GLY A 837 4.42 -2.27 11.79
CA GLY A 837 3.01 -2.10 12.15
C GLY A 837 2.53 -0.65 12.03
N LEU A 838 1.54 -0.29 12.82
CA LEU A 838 0.92 1.04 12.83
C LEU A 838 1.71 1.98 13.75
N LEU A 839 2.11 3.11 13.20
CA LEU A 839 2.72 4.23 13.90
C LEU A 839 1.78 5.44 13.82
N GLY A 840 1.71 6.23 14.87
CA GLY A 840 0.87 7.43 14.86
C GLY A 840 1.30 8.48 15.85
N ILE A 841 0.91 9.70 15.54
CA ILE A 841 1.02 10.84 16.44
C ILE A 841 -0.29 11.62 16.39
N ASP A 842 -0.84 11.92 17.56
CA ASP A 842 -2.04 12.73 17.72
C ASP A 842 -1.73 13.93 18.59
N TRP A 843 -2.25 15.08 18.21
CA TRP A 843 -2.44 16.21 19.08
C TRP A 843 -3.92 16.32 19.46
N ALA A 844 -4.21 16.43 20.75
CA ALA A 844 -5.56 16.53 21.27
C ALA A 844 -5.66 17.60 22.34
N TYR A 845 -6.83 18.23 22.42
CA TYR A 845 -7.18 19.19 23.46
C TYR A 845 -8.40 18.71 24.24
N GLY A 846 -8.21 18.48 25.58
CA GLY A 846 -9.29 18.14 26.51
C GLY A 846 -9.98 19.39 27.03
N PHE A 847 -11.30 19.47 26.83
CA PHE A 847 -12.06 20.67 27.15
C PHE A 847 -12.53 20.74 28.61
N ASP A 848 -12.81 19.58 29.19
CA ASP A 848 -13.47 19.46 30.49
C ASP A 848 -12.44 19.19 31.62
N LEU A 849 -12.89 19.34 32.84
CA LEU A 849 -12.09 19.04 34.03
C LEU A 849 -12.05 17.52 34.26
N ASP A 850 -10.89 17.00 34.62
CA ASP A 850 -10.69 15.62 35.04
C ASP A 850 -11.16 15.38 36.49
N GLN A 851 -10.94 14.18 37.03
CA GLN A 851 -11.30 13.81 38.40
C GLN A 851 -10.50 14.59 39.46
N THR A 852 -9.38 15.20 39.11
CA THR A 852 -8.53 16.02 40.00
C THR A 852 -8.88 17.50 39.94
N GLY A 853 -9.84 17.89 39.11
CA GLY A 853 -10.22 19.28 38.88
C GLY A 853 -9.29 20.05 37.94
N ARG A 854 -8.39 19.36 37.24
CA ARG A 854 -7.53 19.94 36.20
C ARG A 854 -8.19 19.82 34.84
N ARG A 855 -8.01 20.82 33.97
CA ARG A 855 -8.43 20.73 32.59
C ARG A 855 -7.49 19.79 31.84
N GLY A 856 -8.01 18.94 30.97
CA GLY A 856 -7.22 18.04 30.13
C GLY A 856 -6.15 18.77 29.31
N GLY A 857 -6.53 19.88 28.66
CA GLY A 857 -5.60 20.77 27.95
C GLY A 857 -4.96 20.15 26.72
N SER A 858 -3.80 20.69 26.32
CA SER A 858 -3.06 20.26 25.12
C SER A 858 -2.19 19.06 25.45
N GLN A 859 -2.41 17.94 24.74
CA GLN A 859 -1.68 16.68 24.93
C GLN A 859 -1.20 16.12 23.58
N PHE A 860 0.00 15.54 23.57
CA PHE A 860 0.50 14.74 22.45
C PHE A 860 0.46 13.27 22.83
N HIS A 861 -0.03 12.44 21.91
CA HIS A 861 -0.16 11.01 22.08
C HIS A 861 0.58 10.29 20.97
N PHE A 862 1.37 9.30 21.32
CA PHE A 862 2.11 8.46 20.37
C PHE A 862 1.45 7.08 20.29
N ILE A 863 1.37 6.53 19.09
CA ILE A 863 0.79 5.22 18.83
C ILE A 863 1.86 4.34 18.20
N LEU A 864 2.02 3.16 18.79
CA LEU A 864 2.98 2.14 18.35
C LEU A 864 2.30 0.77 18.38
N GLY A 865 2.00 0.21 17.20
CA GLY A 865 1.48 -1.14 17.06
C GLY A 865 -0.01 -1.34 17.31
N GLN A 866 -0.73 -0.39 17.92
CA GLN A 866 -2.19 -0.45 18.14
C GLN A 866 -2.85 0.86 17.77
N GLU A 867 -4.09 0.79 17.30
CA GLU A 867 -4.95 1.96 17.09
C GLU A 867 -5.81 2.20 18.34
N PHE A 868 -6.04 3.47 18.69
CA PHE A 868 -6.88 3.88 19.82
C PHE A 868 -8.24 3.24 19.79
#